data_4d60e45419fac22da70fb42089eea89a
#
_entry.id   4d60e45419fac22da70fb42089eea89a
#
_cell.length_a   1.000
_cell.length_b   1.000
_cell.length_c   1.000
_cell.angle_alpha   90.00
_cell.angle_beta   90.00
_cell.angle_gamma   90.00
#
_symmetry.space_group_name_H-M   'P 1'
#
loop_
_entity.id
_entity.type
_entity.pdbx_description
1 polymer ?
#
loop_
_entity_poly.entity_id
_entity_poly.type
_entity_poly.pdbx_seq_one_letter_code
_entity_poly.pdbx_strand_id
1 'polypeptide(L)'
;MRYELARRVATVLDHYLTYRPEWLLQWQKGGSIFASGAAHDTGPRLVGASEAAREDERWQAALWRAVLAEVADVAGNPQTPAAALPPAYRFLEEIGTLDLEAISKAQWPEAVSVFALPTMPPLHVALLRALSRWVDVRLYVMNPCREFWFDVVSEGRVQALDAAGQLDYQEVGHPLLAEWGRQTQAQLHMLHELTESAASSETGDFTENPEPSWLAAVQNGILDLRMETDADELPVERGIEVHVCHSLSRQLEVLHDRLLGWFDEFDDLQPSDVLVAVSDLAAAGPLIDAVFGTTPAGDTRRIPYRITGLPPSQANPVARLLLDWLALPERSVGAPDLIEWLRVDAIAVRYGIDANSLEAAQEWLASAGARRGLAPLEPTGEHVPIARHTFADALTRLYLGYAMPDGGEPVDAWLPVEGADGSDAELLGRLSRFVDDIDTFAARCAIEQTPAEWSRLLLETLAQCFDGGVEFAETLAAVRDAVDKMSDAMQAGAENITLPAAVVRGALTEALDDPARGGVPWGSVTFSSLTSLRGLPYRIVCLLGMDDGVLPSLARADEFDLMAAFGKAGDRQRRDDERNLFLDLLLAASDRLFIAYTGRSIRDNAPLPPAALVDELLDYLAQVSAGEHASPAEVEHARQAFIVEHPLQAFASDYFSAQRELFSYDADRAELATLLAAPQHPAAASFFDQPLPAEDASPVAFDEFVRFWRHPARALLRDRLGIVLSDAQGELLDTEPFELDYAGRDALADRLLPVLLDTDAEEDDAVMSERVRRVAAASPELPGGATGAIWRARELGALRQLAASVRREVASGVERLPFVLDIAPRWPDSADIAGTLFGPHDAALRQAAETPLQLHGTLNLLTGTGQVIFRYAKATARDYLSAWLAHLVYCAARPDGPRRTVWHGSGESFELTAVAAPLDELAPLAALFKAGRMLPLRFFPKSAWTRVSESDSAAQGVWINDRVRSESDDSALRIALRGTPLTLDEPFGSLASIVFKPLVKHLRSAS
;
A
#
# COMPACT_ATOMS: atom_id res chain seq x y z
N MET A 1 -4.78 -1.12 -26.92
CA MET A 1 -3.91 -1.84 -27.86
C MET A 1 -3.54 -1.05 -29.12
N ARG A 2 -4.50 -0.57 -29.97
CA ARG A 2 -4.14 0.24 -31.17
C ARG A 2 -3.42 1.55 -30.82
N TYR A 3 -3.92 2.31 -29.87
CA TYR A 3 -3.30 3.55 -29.40
C TYR A 3 -1.90 3.31 -28.82
N GLU A 4 -1.74 2.29 -27.99
CA GLU A 4 -0.45 1.94 -27.39
C GLU A 4 0.60 1.54 -28.44
N LEU A 5 0.18 0.76 -29.43
CA LEU A 5 1.05 0.43 -30.56
C LEU A 5 1.43 1.68 -31.37
N ALA A 6 0.46 2.55 -31.67
CA ALA A 6 0.72 3.80 -32.38
C ALA A 6 1.70 4.71 -31.61
N ARG A 7 1.56 4.80 -30.28
CA ARG A 7 2.48 5.53 -29.40
C ARG A 7 3.90 4.96 -29.48
N ARG A 8 4.05 3.64 -29.35
CA ARG A 8 5.37 2.97 -29.47
C ARG A 8 6.02 3.23 -30.83
N VAL A 9 5.25 3.14 -31.90
CA VAL A 9 5.74 3.43 -33.25
C VAL A 9 6.14 4.91 -33.39
N ALA A 10 5.33 5.82 -32.86
CA ALA A 10 5.66 7.25 -32.87
C ALA A 10 6.97 7.53 -32.12
N THR A 11 7.18 6.93 -30.95
CA THR A 11 8.45 7.04 -30.18
C THR A 11 9.64 6.52 -31.00
N VAL A 12 9.49 5.39 -31.69
CA VAL A 12 10.56 4.85 -32.55
C VAL A 12 10.85 5.77 -33.74
N LEU A 13 9.82 6.32 -34.37
CA LEU A 13 10.00 7.29 -35.48
C LEU A 13 10.62 8.61 -35.02
N ASP A 14 10.31 9.07 -33.82
CA ASP A 14 10.94 10.25 -33.19
C ASP A 14 12.42 10.00 -32.92
N HIS A 15 12.78 8.81 -32.45
CA HIS A 15 14.18 8.40 -32.32
C HIS A 15 14.89 8.41 -33.70
N TYR A 16 14.23 7.93 -34.74
CA TYR A 16 14.84 7.99 -36.10
C TYR A 16 14.97 9.41 -36.63
N LEU A 17 14.01 10.28 -36.33
CA LEU A 17 14.14 11.71 -36.63
C LEU A 17 15.39 12.32 -36.00
N THR A 18 15.68 11.90 -34.78
CA THR A 18 16.75 12.47 -33.96
C THR A 18 18.13 11.84 -34.27
N TYR A 19 18.20 10.51 -34.46
CA TYR A 19 19.48 9.77 -34.60
C TYR A 19 19.78 9.26 -36.02
N ARG A 20 18.73 9.07 -36.85
CA ARG A 20 18.80 8.48 -38.21
C ARG A 20 18.02 9.28 -39.23
N PRO A 21 18.16 10.59 -39.29
CA PRO A 21 17.39 11.42 -40.21
C PRO A 21 17.57 10.96 -41.69
N GLU A 22 18.71 10.43 -42.02
CA GLU A 22 19.02 9.90 -43.35
C GLU A 22 18.07 8.75 -43.75
N TRP A 23 17.61 7.92 -42.82
CA TRP A 23 16.63 6.84 -43.10
C TRP A 23 15.29 7.41 -43.52
N LEU A 24 14.79 8.36 -42.78
CA LEU A 24 13.49 8.98 -43.03
C LEU A 24 13.48 9.78 -44.36
N LEU A 25 14.56 10.49 -44.66
CA LEU A 25 14.75 11.19 -45.94
C LEU A 25 14.79 10.20 -47.10
N GLN A 26 15.41 9.03 -46.93
CA GLN A 26 15.47 7.99 -47.94
C GLN A 26 14.10 7.34 -48.18
N TRP A 27 13.37 7.04 -47.10
CA TRP A 27 12.00 6.55 -47.18
C TRP A 27 11.02 7.53 -47.83
N GLN A 28 11.18 8.82 -47.56
CA GLN A 28 10.42 9.87 -48.23
C GLN A 28 10.60 9.85 -49.76
N LYS A 29 11.84 9.59 -50.21
CA LYS A 29 12.18 9.45 -51.64
C LYS A 29 11.81 8.10 -52.24
N GLY A 30 11.22 7.20 -51.45
CA GLY A 30 10.85 5.84 -51.91
C GLY A 30 12.02 4.84 -51.94
N GLY A 31 13.18 5.21 -51.36
CA GLY A 31 14.34 4.33 -51.21
C GLY A 31 14.26 3.41 -50.02
N SER A 32 15.17 2.41 -49.97
CA SER A 32 15.37 1.49 -48.86
C SER A 32 16.73 1.74 -48.18
N ILE A 33 16.78 1.62 -46.85
CA ILE A 33 18.04 1.70 -46.06
C ILE A 33 18.89 0.43 -46.23
N PHE A 34 18.27 -0.67 -46.65
CA PHE A 34 18.93 -1.91 -47.02
C PHE A 34 19.25 -1.91 -48.49
N ALA A 35 20.51 -1.72 -48.88
CA ALA A 35 20.89 -1.59 -50.27
C ALA A 35 20.68 -2.87 -51.08
N SER A 36 20.16 -2.69 -52.28
CA SER A 36 20.37 -3.55 -53.43
C SER A 36 21.53 -3.02 -54.26
N GLY A 37 22.60 -3.73 -54.30
CA GLY A 37 23.63 -3.91 -55.32
C GLY A 37 24.00 -2.85 -56.37
N ALA A 38 23.89 -1.54 -56.18
CA ALA A 38 24.37 -0.54 -57.13
C ALA A 38 25.53 0.29 -56.53
N ALA A 39 26.69 0.21 -57.17
CA ALA A 39 27.96 0.74 -56.69
C ALA A 39 28.12 2.22 -56.98
N HIS A 40 27.50 3.16 -56.33
CA HIS A 40 27.89 4.59 -56.39
C HIS A 40 27.23 5.47 -55.37
N ASP A 41 27.03 4.97 -54.11
CA ASP A 41 26.59 5.85 -53.04
C ASP A 41 27.40 5.58 -51.80
N THR A 42 28.03 6.61 -51.21
CA THR A 42 29.03 6.55 -50.16
C THR A 42 28.44 6.62 -48.75
N GLY A 43 27.22 6.15 -48.57
CA GLY A 43 26.62 6.03 -47.22
C GLY A 43 26.84 4.64 -46.58
N PRO A 44 27.00 4.53 -45.28
CA PRO A 44 27.15 3.24 -44.63
C PRO A 44 25.86 2.44 -44.76
N ARG A 45 25.94 1.28 -45.42
CA ARG A 45 24.83 0.40 -45.74
C ARG A 45 24.76 -0.73 -44.74
N LEU A 46 23.54 -1.01 -44.27
CA LEU A 46 23.27 -2.12 -43.36
C LEU A 46 23.39 -3.44 -44.10
N VAL A 47 24.46 -4.17 -43.82
CA VAL A 47 24.75 -5.48 -44.37
C VAL A 47 24.29 -6.54 -43.43
N GLY A 48 23.61 -7.60 -43.95
CA GLY A 48 23.20 -8.73 -43.13
C GLY A 48 21.77 -8.62 -42.53
N ALA A 49 20.91 -7.77 -43.10
CA ALA A 49 19.54 -7.63 -42.65
C ALA A 49 18.75 -8.94 -42.77
N SER A 50 18.08 -9.33 -41.68
CA SER A 50 17.13 -10.44 -41.68
C SER A 50 15.88 -10.12 -42.53
N GLU A 51 15.12 -11.13 -42.97
CA GLU A 51 13.86 -10.89 -43.67
C GLU A 51 12.86 -10.11 -42.82
N ALA A 52 12.85 -10.36 -41.49
CA ALA A 52 12.03 -9.60 -40.54
C ALA A 52 12.39 -8.11 -40.55
N ALA A 53 13.66 -7.74 -40.41
CA ALA A 53 14.09 -6.34 -40.47
C ALA A 53 13.71 -5.63 -41.77
N ARG A 54 13.75 -6.34 -42.90
CA ARG A 54 13.28 -5.79 -44.19
C ARG A 54 11.77 -5.63 -44.27
N GLU A 55 11.02 -6.49 -43.60
CA GLU A 55 9.57 -6.36 -43.48
C GLU A 55 9.20 -5.18 -42.58
N ASP A 56 9.92 -5.02 -41.49
CA ASP A 56 9.77 -3.88 -40.57
C ASP A 56 10.06 -2.56 -41.28
N GLU A 57 11.13 -2.48 -42.03
CA GLU A 57 11.39 -1.30 -42.89
C GLU A 57 10.25 -1.00 -43.86
N ARG A 58 9.72 -2.01 -44.54
CA ARG A 58 8.69 -1.81 -45.57
C ARG A 58 7.44 -1.15 -45.01
N TRP A 59 6.92 -1.64 -43.90
CA TRP A 59 5.74 -1.02 -43.31
C TRP A 59 6.01 0.32 -42.65
N GLN A 60 7.17 0.50 -41.97
CA GLN A 60 7.54 1.76 -41.38
C GLN A 60 7.73 2.85 -42.42
N ALA A 61 8.43 2.56 -43.52
CA ALA A 61 8.58 3.48 -44.63
C ALA A 61 7.25 3.85 -45.29
N ALA A 62 6.33 2.90 -45.39
CA ALA A 62 5.00 3.16 -45.92
C ALA A 62 4.18 4.07 -44.99
N LEU A 63 4.23 3.79 -43.69
CA LEU A 63 3.58 4.59 -42.64
C LEU A 63 4.16 6.01 -42.61
N TRP A 64 5.49 6.16 -42.63
CA TRP A 64 6.15 7.46 -42.64
C TRP A 64 5.68 8.32 -43.84
N ARG A 65 5.61 7.76 -45.06
CA ARG A 65 5.08 8.48 -46.25
C ARG A 65 3.62 8.86 -46.08
N ALA A 66 2.80 8.00 -45.46
CA ALA A 66 1.40 8.29 -45.21
C ALA A 66 1.22 9.45 -44.22
N VAL A 67 2.01 9.43 -43.13
CA VAL A 67 2.00 10.52 -42.12
C VAL A 67 2.44 11.85 -42.78
N LEU A 68 3.51 11.86 -43.56
CA LEU A 68 3.95 13.06 -44.27
C LEU A 68 2.89 13.61 -45.25
N ALA A 69 2.15 12.72 -45.92
CA ALA A 69 1.07 13.12 -46.83
C ALA A 69 -0.10 13.75 -46.09
N GLU A 70 -0.45 13.21 -44.92
CA GLU A 70 -1.53 13.74 -44.07
C GLU A 70 -1.13 15.10 -43.47
N VAL A 71 0.11 15.23 -42.94
CA VAL A 71 0.62 16.51 -42.43
C VAL A 71 0.67 17.59 -43.53
N ALA A 72 1.01 17.23 -44.77
CA ALA A 72 0.98 18.16 -45.91
C ALA A 72 -0.42 18.62 -46.28
N ASP A 73 -1.42 17.76 -46.19
CA ASP A 73 -2.83 18.05 -46.46
C ASP A 73 -3.40 19.02 -45.41
N VAL A 74 -3.12 18.74 -44.15
CA VAL A 74 -3.53 19.62 -42.99
C VAL A 74 -2.87 21.00 -43.10
N ALA A 75 -1.63 21.09 -43.59
CA ALA A 75 -0.92 22.36 -43.77
C ALA A 75 -1.46 23.18 -44.97
N GLY A 76 -2.45 22.67 -45.75
CA GLY A 76 -3.14 23.38 -46.82
C GLY A 76 -2.26 23.63 -48.07
N ASN A 77 -1.12 22.93 -48.22
CA ASN A 77 -0.24 23.10 -49.39
C ASN A 77 0.30 21.75 -49.90
N PRO A 78 -0.52 21.01 -50.67
CA PRO A 78 -0.18 19.67 -51.16
C PRO A 78 0.97 19.66 -52.20
N GLN A 79 1.45 20.81 -52.63
CA GLN A 79 2.46 20.90 -53.71
C GLN A 79 3.90 21.17 -53.24
N THR A 80 4.14 21.37 -51.96
CA THR A 80 5.50 21.64 -51.45
C THR A 80 5.95 20.54 -50.47
N PRO A 81 6.74 19.56 -50.91
CA PRO A 81 7.29 18.50 -50.05
C PRO A 81 8.07 19.08 -48.83
N ALA A 82 8.65 20.27 -48.98
CA ALA A 82 9.36 20.97 -47.93
C ALA A 82 8.46 21.41 -46.78
N ALA A 83 7.17 21.63 -46.95
CA ALA A 83 6.25 22.00 -45.89
C ALA A 83 5.91 20.85 -44.93
N ALA A 84 6.12 19.61 -45.38
CA ALA A 84 5.92 18.40 -44.56
C ALA A 84 7.16 18.00 -43.75
N LEU A 85 8.30 18.65 -43.97
CA LEU A 85 9.50 18.38 -43.17
C LEU A 85 9.34 18.90 -41.72
N PRO A 86 9.83 18.15 -40.72
CA PRO A 86 9.90 18.62 -39.33
C PRO A 86 10.61 19.98 -39.21
N PRO A 87 10.20 20.85 -38.28
CA PRO A 87 10.73 22.22 -38.15
C PRO A 87 12.25 22.28 -38.13
N ALA A 88 12.92 21.33 -37.47
CA ALA A 88 14.38 21.27 -37.39
C ALA A 88 15.05 21.14 -38.75
N TYR A 89 14.48 20.34 -39.68
CA TYR A 89 15.01 20.18 -41.04
C TYR A 89 14.77 21.40 -41.91
N ARG A 90 13.58 21.99 -41.78
CA ARG A 90 13.27 23.25 -42.47
C ARG A 90 14.24 24.36 -42.03
N PHE A 91 14.52 24.44 -40.74
CA PHE A 91 15.49 25.37 -40.20
C PHE A 91 16.89 25.15 -40.79
N LEU A 92 17.36 23.89 -40.88
CA LEU A 92 18.64 23.57 -41.48
C LEU A 92 18.76 23.96 -42.98
N GLU A 93 17.67 23.78 -43.74
CA GLU A 93 17.59 24.20 -45.11
C GLU A 93 17.57 25.73 -45.25
N GLU A 94 16.78 26.42 -44.47
CA GLU A 94 16.58 27.86 -44.54
C GLU A 94 17.76 28.64 -43.99
N ILE A 95 18.40 28.20 -42.88
CA ILE A 95 19.54 28.91 -42.27
C ILE A 95 20.72 29.04 -43.21
N GLY A 96 20.93 28.10 -44.14
CA GLY A 96 21.99 28.13 -45.14
C GLY A 96 21.79 29.21 -46.20
N THR A 97 20.56 29.75 -46.31
CA THR A 97 20.18 30.78 -47.32
C THR A 97 20.07 32.19 -46.69
N LEU A 98 20.18 32.30 -45.35
CA LEU A 98 20.08 33.58 -44.69
C LEU A 98 21.28 34.49 -44.98
N ASP A 99 21.00 35.79 -45.08
CA ASP A 99 22.01 36.84 -45.14
C ASP A 99 22.13 37.58 -43.80
N LEU A 100 23.21 38.42 -43.68
CA LEU A 100 23.50 39.21 -42.47
C LEU A 100 22.37 40.22 -42.13
N GLU A 101 21.64 40.69 -43.12
CA GLU A 101 20.56 41.66 -42.93
C GLU A 101 19.32 40.98 -42.33
N ALA A 102 18.98 39.78 -42.76
CA ALA A 102 17.89 38.96 -42.21
C ALA A 102 18.14 38.58 -40.74
N ILE A 103 19.39 38.23 -40.40
CA ILE A 103 19.80 37.86 -39.05
C ILE A 103 19.76 39.05 -38.09
N SER A 104 20.29 40.20 -38.53
CA SER A 104 20.26 41.45 -37.75
C SER A 104 18.82 41.88 -37.43
N LYS A 105 17.85 41.65 -38.34
CA LYS A 105 16.42 41.95 -38.13
C LYS A 105 15.76 40.94 -37.17
N ALA A 106 16.25 39.74 -37.09
CA ALA A 106 15.66 38.68 -36.26
C ALA A 106 16.01 38.77 -34.75
N GLN A 107 16.88 39.71 -34.34
CA GLN A 107 17.31 39.93 -32.97
C GLN A 107 17.85 38.64 -32.28
N TRP A 108 18.67 37.90 -32.96
CA TRP A 108 19.24 36.68 -32.38
C TRP A 108 20.18 37.03 -31.20
N PRO A 109 20.31 36.10 -30.19
CA PRO A 109 21.27 36.30 -29.11
C PRO A 109 22.71 36.30 -29.64
N GLU A 110 23.59 37.01 -28.95
CA GLU A 110 25.04 37.06 -29.32
C GLU A 110 25.71 35.71 -29.05
N ALA A 111 25.28 34.99 -28.01
CA ALA A 111 25.80 33.68 -27.63
C ALA A 111 24.71 32.72 -27.17
N VAL A 112 24.90 31.43 -27.41
CA VAL A 112 24.11 30.30 -26.94
C VAL A 112 25.01 29.36 -26.15
N SER A 113 24.69 29.10 -24.90
CA SER A 113 25.41 28.17 -24.03
C SER A 113 24.61 26.89 -23.82
N VAL A 114 25.25 25.75 -24.05
CA VAL A 114 24.66 24.41 -23.86
C VAL A 114 25.44 23.71 -22.76
N PHE A 115 24.76 23.32 -21.69
CA PHE A 115 25.37 22.71 -20.50
C PHE A 115 25.09 21.22 -20.41
N ALA A 116 26.17 20.44 -20.15
CA ALA A 116 26.18 19.07 -19.63
C ALA A 116 25.14 18.12 -20.25
N LEU A 117 24.93 18.19 -21.57
CA LEU A 117 24.10 17.22 -22.26
C LEU A 117 24.79 15.85 -22.22
N PRO A 118 24.14 14.82 -21.65
CA PRO A 118 24.73 13.49 -21.55
C PRO A 118 24.90 12.80 -22.92
N THR A 119 24.11 13.18 -23.89
CA THR A 119 24.19 12.75 -25.29
C THR A 119 23.77 13.88 -26.21
N MET A 120 24.43 14.01 -27.33
CA MET A 120 24.10 14.98 -28.37
C MET A 120 23.77 14.26 -29.67
N PRO A 121 22.49 14.11 -30.02
CA PRO A 121 22.11 13.48 -31.26
C PRO A 121 22.65 14.17 -32.50
N PRO A 122 22.90 13.49 -33.61
CA PRO A 122 23.42 14.06 -34.85
C PRO A 122 22.59 15.24 -35.37
N LEU A 123 21.29 15.24 -35.21
CA LEU A 123 20.42 16.35 -35.59
C LEU A 123 20.72 17.61 -34.79
N HIS A 124 20.88 17.51 -33.47
CA HIS A 124 21.20 18.64 -32.59
C HIS A 124 22.59 19.20 -32.91
N VAL A 125 23.54 18.32 -33.17
CA VAL A 125 24.88 18.70 -33.62
C VAL A 125 24.82 19.49 -34.93
N ALA A 126 24.06 19.02 -35.92
CA ALA A 126 23.86 19.72 -37.18
C ALA A 126 23.20 21.09 -37.00
N LEU A 127 22.22 21.20 -36.10
CA LEU A 127 21.57 22.48 -35.75
C LEU A 127 22.55 23.47 -35.12
N LEU A 128 23.32 23.05 -34.09
CA LEU A 128 24.32 23.89 -33.43
C LEU A 128 25.44 24.31 -34.38
N ARG A 129 25.89 23.42 -35.27
CA ARG A 129 26.86 23.73 -36.33
C ARG A 129 26.32 24.75 -37.33
N ALA A 130 25.08 24.62 -37.73
CA ALA A 130 24.44 25.61 -38.62
C ALA A 130 24.28 26.96 -37.92
N LEU A 131 23.90 26.95 -36.64
CA LEU A 131 23.76 28.15 -35.80
C LEU A 131 25.10 28.84 -35.52
N SER A 132 26.19 28.09 -35.33
CA SER A 132 27.54 28.62 -35.03
C SER A 132 28.12 29.52 -36.10
N ARG A 133 27.54 29.51 -37.32
CA ARG A 133 27.92 30.45 -38.41
C ARG A 133 27.51 31.90 -38.08
N TRP A 134 26.57 32.08 -37.17
CA TRP A 134 25.91 33.35 -36.91
C TRP A 134 25.94 33.78 -35.44
N VAL A 135 26.05 32.83 -34.51
CA VAL A 135 25.96 33.00 -33.06
C VAL A 135 27.17 32.30 -32.42
N ASP A 136 27.72 32.88 -31.37
CA ASP A 136 28.76 32.22 -30.56
C ASP A 136 28.16 31.05 -29.80
N VAL A 137 28.51 29.79 -30.16
CA VAL A 137 27.97 28.57 -29.52
C VAL A 137 29.03 28.05 -28.56
N ARG A 138 28.67 27.99 -27.28
CA ARG A 138 29.51 27.49 -26.19
C ARG A 138 28.97 26.18 -25.68
N LEU A 139 29.77 25.12 -25.73
CA LEU A 139 29.42 23.78 -25.24
C LEU A 139 30.22 23.50 -23.99
N TYR A 140 29.51 23.26 -22.88
CA TYR A 140 30.06 22.81 -21.61
C TYR A 140 29.81 21.32 -21.49
N VAL A 141 30.86 20.51 -21.63
CA VAL A 141 30.77 19.06 -21.76
C VAL A 141 31.52 18.41 -20.61
N MET A 142 30.94 17.41 -20.02
CA MET A 142 31.61 16.60 -18.98
C MET A 142 32.62 15.67 -19.67
N ASN A 143 33.88 15.78 -19.25
CA ASN A 143 34.93 14.85 -19.67
C ASN A 143 35.53 14.22 -18.41
N PRO A 144 35.39 12.90 -18.19
CA PRO A 144 35.87 12.22 -16.99
C PRO A 144 37.39 12.09 -16.91
N CYS A 145 38.12 12.31 -18.01
CA CYS A 145 39.56 12.08 -18.12
C CYS A 145 40.29 13.25 -18.76
N ARG A 146 41.45 13.64 -18.21
CA ARG A 146 42.31 14.69 -18.76
C ARG A 146 43.28 14.21 -19.84
N GLU A 147 43.50 12.89 -19.87
CA GLU A 147 44.35 12.25 -20.86
C GLU A 147 43.56 11.93 -22.17
N PHE A 148 44.26 11.64 -23.23
CA PHE A 148 43.64 11.19 -24.48
C PHE A 148 43.16 9.74 -24.31
N TRP A 149 41.84 9.54 -24.38
CA TRP A 149 41.21 8.23 -24.08
C TRP A 149 40.24 7.74 -25.15
N PHE A 150 40.24 8.36 -26.33
CA PHE A 150 39.30 7.97 -27.40
C PHE A 150 39.55 6.57 -27.96
N ASP A 151 40.78 6.04 -27.83
CA ASP A 151 41.16 4.71 -28.26
C ASP A 151 41.12 3.66 -27.12
N VAL A 152 40.72 4.08 -25.94
CA VAL A 152 40.68 3.23 -24.77
C VAL A 152 39.50 2.24 -24.84
N VAL A 153 39.80 0.97 -24.66
CA VAL A 153 38.85 -0.13 -24.60
C VAL A 153 39.18 -1.07 -23.44
N SER A 154 38.18 -1.89 -23.01
CA SER A 154 38.45 -2.91 -21.99
C SER A 154 39.33 -4.05 -22.53
N GLU A 155 40.05 -4.72 -21.64
CA GLU A 155 40.93 -5.83 -21.98
C GLU A 155 40.18 -6.96 -22.73
N GLY A 156 38.95 -7.32 -22.27
CA GLY A 156 38.09 -8.29 -22.95
C GLY A 156 37.69 -7.87 -24.37
N ARG A 157 37.57 -6.56 -24.60
CA ARG A 157 37.28 -6.03 -25.94
C ARG A 157 38.50 -6.09 -26.84
N VAL A 158 39.68 -5.79 -26.31
CA VAL A 158 40.98 -5.95 -27.07
C VAL A 158 41.10 -7.40 -27.52
N GLN A 159 40.95 -8.36 -26.64
CA GLN A 159 41.02 -9.79 -26.98
C GLN A 159 39.99 -10.19 -28.06
N ALA A 160 38.75 -9.66 -27.98
CA ALA A 160 37.71 -9.94 -28.97
C ALA A 160 38.03 -9.31 -30.34
N LEU A 161 38.58 -8.11 -30.37
CA LEU A 161 39.01 -7.42 -31.61
C LEU A 161 40.21 -8.08 -32.25
N ASP A 162 41.19 -8.53 -31.46
CA ASP A 162 42.33 -9.29 -31.92
C ASP A 162 41.90 -10.63 -32.53
N ALA A 163 41.04 -11.34 -31.87
CA ALA A 163 40.45 -12.59 -32.40
C ALA A 163 39.64 -12.38 -33.70
N ALA A 164 39.07 -11.19 -33.90
CA ALA A 164 38.35 -10.83 -35.11
C ALA A 164 39.27 -10.26 -36.20
N GLY A 165 40.57 -10.05 -35.92
CA GLY A 165 41.52 -9.38 -36.83
C GLY A 165 41.19 -7.92 -37.13
N GLN A 166 40.57 -7.25 -36.18
CA GLN A 166 40.09 -5.86 -36.24
C GLN A 166 40.80 -4.95 -35.22
N LEU A 167 41.87 -5.45 -34.60
CA LEU A 167 42.64 -4.66 -33.64
C LEU A 167 43.45 -3.59 -34.39
N ASP A 168 43.11 -2.32 -34.17
CA ASP A 168 43.79 -1.16 -34.78
C ASP A 168 43.96 -0.12 -33.67
N TYR A 169 45.17 0.27 -33.32
CA TYR A 169 45.56 1.36 -32.39
C TYR A 169 44.75 1.51 -31.09
N GLN A 170 44.24 0.43 -30.54
CA GLN A 170 43.42 0.46 -29.33
C GLN A 170 44.27 0.10 -28.11
N GLU A 171 44.11 0.84 -27.02
CA GLU A 171 44.86 0.69 -25.78
C GLU A 171 43.94 0.23 -24.65
N VAL A 172 44.51 -0.57 -23.75
CA VAL A 172 43.81 -0.92 -22.51
C VAL A 172 43.93 0.26 -21.55
N GLY A 173 42.85 0.79 -21.07
CA GLY A 173 42.82 1.88 -20.11
C GLY A 173 42.12 1.53 -18.80
N HIS A 174 41.79 2.56 -18.01
CA HIS A 174 41.09 2.34 -16.72
C HIS A 174 39.84 1.51 -16.90
N PRO A 175 39.67 0.37 -16.19
CA PRO A 175 38.63 -0.61 -16.48
C PRO A 175 37.21 -0.04 -16.39
N LEU A 176 36.91 0.75 -15.34
CA LEU A 176 35.60 1.35 -15.15
C LEU A 176 35.30 2.38 -16.25
N LEU A 177 36.27 3.19 -16.65
CA LEU A 177 36.10 4.18 -17.73
C LEU A 177 35.85 3.49 -19.06
N ALA A 178 36.65 2.46 -19.40
CA ALA A 178 36.53 1.70 -20.62
C ALA A 178 35.18 0.98 -20.80
N GLU A 179 34.59 0.51 -19.71
CA GLU A 179 33.28 -0.16 -19.75
C GLU A 179 32.10 0.79 -19.58
N TRP A 180 32.21 1.80 -18.71
CA TRP A 180 31.06 2.66 -18.38
C TRP A 180 31.04 3.96 -19.17
N GLY A 181 32.21 4.43 -19.65
CA GLY A 181 32.37 5.71 -20.34
C GLY A 181 32.09 5.69 -21.83
N ARG A 182 31.70 4.56 -22.44
CA ARG A 182 31.56 4.40 -23.89
C ARG A 182 30.67 5.45 -24.54
N GLN A 183 29.57 5.81 -23.89
CA GLN A 183 28.64 6.82 -24.41
C GLN A 183 29.29 8.20 -24.44
N THR A 184 29.97 8.61 -23.37
CA THR A 184 30.69 9.85 -23.28
C THR A 184 31.87 9.87 -24.27
N GLN A 185 32.61 8.76 -24.43
CA GLN A 185 33.69 8.60 -25.42
C GLN A 185 33.18 8.86 -26.83
N ALA A 186 32.08 8.21 -27.22
CA ALA A 186 31.49 8.40 -28.56
C ALA A 186 31.02 9.84 -28.80
N GLN A 187 30.45 10.48 -27.77
CA GLN A 187 30.03 11.87 -27.84
C GLN A 187 31.20 12.83 -27.98
N LEU A 188 32.24 12.69 -27.15
CA LEU A 188 33.42 13.52 -27.23
C LEU A 188 34.14 13.39 -28.57
N HIS A 189 34.24 12.17 -29.10
CA HIS A 189 34.80 11.92 -30.43
C HIS A 189 34.02 12.66 -31.53
N MET A 190 32.70 12.58 -31.49
CA MET A 190 31.83 13.29 -32.44
C MET A 190 32.00 14.82 -32.33
N LEU A 191 32.11 15.36 -31.11
CA LEU A 191 32.36 16.79 -30.91
C LEU A 191 33.74 17.22 -31.37
N HIS A 192 34.77 16.40 -31.18
CA HIS A 192 36.10 16.63 -31.67
C HIS A 192 36.16 16.70 -33.22
N GLU A 193 35.53 15.75 -33.92
CA GLU A 193 35.40 15.77 -35.40
C GLU A 193 34.71 17.05 -35.89
N LEU A 194 33.78 17.61 -35.13
CA LEU A 194 33.09 18.86 -35.47
C LEU A 194 33.97 20.08 -35.32
N THR A 195 34.83 20.09 -34.31
CA THR A 195 35.67 21.24 -33.98
C THR A 195 36.93 21.30 -34.85
N GLU A 196 37.46 20.20 -35.39
CA GLU A 196 38.59 20.17 -36.30
C GLU A 196 38.43 21.07 -37.55
N SER A 197 37.20 21.27 -38.00
CA SER A 197 36.88 22.04 -39.22
C SER A 197 36.43 23.48 -38.98
N ALA A 198 36.38 23.95 -37.74
CA ALA A 198 35.81 25.24 -37.31
C ALA A 198 36.88 26.11 -36.62
N ALA A 199 36.69 27.44 -36.61
CA ALA A 199 37.44 28.34 -35.74
C ALA A 199 36.94 28.12 -34.28
N SER A 200 37.43 27.07 -33.63
CA SER A 200 37.07 26.68 -32.27
C SER A 200 38.24 26.77 -31.32
N SER A 201 37.98 27.04 -30.05
CA SER A 201 38.94 26.93 -28.97
C SER A 201 38.40 25.96 -27.94
N GLU A 202 39.22 25.04 -27.48
CA GLU A 202 38.91 24.09 -26.42
C GLU A 202 39.71 24.49 -25.17
N THR A 203 39.06 24.52 -24.01
CA THR A 203 39.67 24.71 -22.71
C THR A 203 39.19 23.61 -21.78
N GLY A 204 40.13 22.88 -21.19
CA GLY A 204 39.84 21.87 -20.15
C GLY A 204 40.09 22.45 -18.76
N ASP A 205 39.17 22.20 -17.85
CA ASP A 205 39.34 22.50 -16.43
C ASP A 205 39.11 21.20 -15.65
N PHE A 206 40.22 20.61 -15.19
CA PHE A 206 40.23 19.33 -14.51
C PHE A 206 40.75 19.51 -13.11
N THR A 207 40.01 19.02 -12.12
CA THR A 207 40.34 19.12 -10.71
C THR A 207 40.44 17.72 -10.12
N GLU A 208 41.55 17.45 -9.42
CA GLU A 208 41.72 16.22 -8.64
C GLU A 208 40.90 16.30 -7.37
N ASN A 209 40.35 15.16 -6.94
CA ASN A 209 39.72 15.05 -5.63
C ASN A 209 40.83 14.93 -4.56
N PRO A 210 40.95 15.90 -3.63
CA PRO A 210 42.04 15.96 -2.65
C PRO A 210 41.83 15.02 -1.45
N GLU A 211 40.66 14.36 -1.33
CA GLU A 211 40.34 13.55 -0.15
C GLU A 211 41.17 12.26 -0.12
N PRO A 212 41.65 11.82 1.07
CA PRO A 212 42.43 10.60 1.20
C PRO A 212 41.49 9.35 1.30
N SER A 213 40.59 9.20 0.32
CA SER A 213 39.56 8.15 0.33
C SER A 213 39.61 7.26 -0.89
N TRP A 214 39.05 6.05 -0.80
CA TRP A 214 38.86 5.16 -1.95
C TRP A 214 38.06 5.79 -3.06
N LEU A 215 37.07 6.64 -2.74
CA LEU A 215 36.31 7.39 -3.74
C LEU A 215 37.23 8.29 -4.57
N ALA A 216 38.04 9.07 -3.89
CA ALA A 216 39.00 9.96 -4.54
C ALA A 216 40.08 9.18 -5.35
N ALA A 217 40.55 8.04 -4.82
CA ALA A 217 41.51 7.20 -5.53
C ALA A 217 40.92 6.67 -6.86
N VAL A 218 39.67 6.22 -6.87
CA VAL A 218 38.96 5.77 -8.07
C VAL A 218 38.76 6.94 -9.06
N GLN A 219 38.29 8.09 -8.59
CA GLN A 219 38.03 9.26 -9.42
C GLN A 219 39.32 9.80 -10.05
N ASN A 220 40.40 9.95 -9.27
CA ASN A 220 41.71 10.40 -9.76
C ASN A 220 42.35 9.34 -10.68
N GLY A 221 42.14 8.05 -10.41
CA GLY A 221 42.53 6.96 -11.31
C GLY A 221 41.89 7.07 -12.70
N ILE A 222 40.59 7.34 -12.74
CA ILE A 222 39.83 7.61 -13.97
C ILE A 222 40.35 8.88 -14.66
N LEU A 223 40.56 9.95 -13.91
CA LEU A 223 41.04 11.24 -14.42
C LEU A 223 42.37 11.12 -15.13
N ASP A 224 43.30 10.31 -14.58
CA ASP A 224 44.68 10.17 -15.04
C ASP A 224 44.93 8.91 -15.85
N LEU A 225 43.89 8.10 -16.16
CA LEU A 225 44.04 6.78 -16.78
C LEU A 225 44.97 5.83 -16.01
N ARG A 226 45.17 6.02 -14.73
CA ARG A 226 46.00 5.14 -13.90
C ARG A 226 45.24 3.86 -13.56
N MET A 227 45.81 2.72 -13.91
CA MET A 227 45.20 1.40 -13.66
C MET A 227 45.53 0.83 -12.27
N GLU A 228 46.64 1.26 -11.68
CA GLU A 228 47.18 0.73 -10.44
C GLU A 228 47.30 1.84 -9.40
N THR A 229 46.93 1.50 -8.18
CA THR A 229 47.25 2.29 -7.00
C THR A 229 48.46 1.63 -6.32
N ASP A 230 49.56 2.37 -6.08
CA ASP A 230 50.70 1.83 -5.37
C ASP A 230 50.26 1.30 -4.00
N ALA A 231 50.65 0.10 -3.64
CA ALA A 231 50.25 -0.57 -2.39
C ALA A 231 50.64 0.24 -1.12
N ASP A 232 51.63 1.12 -1.24
CA ASP A 232 52.04 2.02 -0.16
C ASP A 232 51.20 3.30 -0.06
N GLU A 233 50.28 3.56 -1.00
CA GLU A 233 49.40 4.73 -1.09
C GLU A 233 47.91 4.38 -0.94
N LEU A 234 47.59 3.17 -0.50
CA LEU A 234 46.18 2.76 -0.34
C LEU A 234 45.46 3.64 0.70
N PRO A 235 44.27 4.18 0.36
CA PRO A 235 43.54 5.04 1.26
C PRO A 235 43.08 4.29 2.53
N VAL A 236 43.13 4.99 3.66
CA VAL A 236 42.62 4.44 4.95
C VAL A 236 41.13 4.66 5.06
N GLU A 237 40.59 5.74 4.50
CA GLU A 237 39.19 6.06 4.53
C GLU A 237 38.45 5.43 3.35
N ARG A 238 37.28 4.86 3.64
CA ARG A 238 36.49 4.17 2.62
C ARG A 238 35.97 5.14 1.55
N GLY A 239 35.28 6.20 1.91
CA GLY A 239 34.61 7.11 0.97
C GLY A 239 33.51 6.45 0.14
N ILE A 240 33.57 5.13 -0.06
CA ILE A 240 32.55 4.29 -0.70
C ILE A 240 32.06 3.25 0.32
N GLU A 241 30.76 3.18 0.53
CA GLU A 241 30.10 2.20 1.42
C GLU A 241 28.93 1.52 0.70
N VAL A 242 28.90 0.18 0.76
CA VAL A 242 27.82 -0.63 0.18
C VAL A 242 27.04 -1.33 1.29
N HIS A 243 25.78 -1.00 1.44
CA HIS A 243 24.92 -1.44 2.52
C HIS A 243 23.94 -2.53 2.06
N VAL A 244 24.00 -3.68 2.73
CA VAL A 244 23.12 -4.82 2.49
C VAL A 244 21.96 -4.79 3.46
N CYS A 245 20.75 -4.56 2.94
CA CYS A 245 19.53 -4.47 3.73
C CYS A 245 18.52 -5.56 3.33
N HIS A 246 17.37 -5.62 4.04
CA HIS A 246 16.29 -6.58 3.79
C HIS A 246 15.11 -5.98 3.03
N SER A 247 15.03 -4.65 2.92
CA SER A 247 13.96 -3.93 2.22
C SER A 247 14.35 -2.48 1.94
N LEU A 248 13.65 -1.84 1.02
CA LEU A 248 13.83 -0.41 0.72
C LEU A 248 13.53 0.48 1.94
N SER A 249 12.53 0.13 2.75
CA SER A 249 12.25 0.83 4.01
C SER A 249 13.46 0.77 4.95
N ARG A 250 14.10 -0.40 5.05
CA ARG A 250 15.30 -0.56 5.88
C ARG A 250 16.50 0.20 5.33
N GLN A 251 16.65 0.29 4.00
CA GLN A 251 17.69 1.12 3.37
C GLN A 251 17.50 2.61 3.75
N LEU A 252 16.26 3.10 3.75
CA LEU A 252 15.93 4.48 4.14
C LEU A 252 16.19 4.75 5.62
N GLU A 253 15.86 3.82 6.51
CA GLU A 253 16.18 3.94 7.94
C GLU A 253 17.69 3.98 8.21
N VAL A 254 18.44 3.11 7.54
CA VAL A 254 19.91 3.09 7.61
C VAL A 254 20.50 4.38 7.07
N LEU A 255 19.99 4.88 5.93
CA LEU A 255 20.42 6.15 5.36
C LEU A 255 20.14 7.31 6.31
N HIS A 256 18.96 7.34 6.96
CA HIS A 256 18.62 8.38 7.92
C HIS A 256 19.65 8.43 9.07
N ASP A 257 19.98 7.29 9.67
CA ASP A 257 20.99 7.21 10.72
C ASP A 257 22.40 7.62 10.19
N ARG A 258 22.76 7.21 8.97
CA ARG A 258 24.05 7.59 8.34
C ARG A 258 24.14 9.10 8.10
N LEU A 259 23.06 9.71 7.59
CA LEU A 259 23.00 11.15 7.38
C LEU A 259 23.15 11.92 8.70
N LEU A 260 22.50 11.49 9.78
CA LEU A 260 22.68 12.06 11.10
C LEU A 260 24.17 11.98 11.55
N GLY A 261 24.80 10.82 11.32
CA GLY A 261 26.22 10.62 11.61
C GLY A 261 27.12 11.55 10.82
N TRP A 262 26.87 11.75 9.53
CA TRP A 262 27.66 12.66 8.71
C TRP A 262 27.43 14.13 9.04
N PHE A 263 26.22 14.53 9.40
CA PHE A 263 25.95 15.89 9.89
C PHE A 263 26.63 16.16 11.25
N ASP A 264 26.92 15.13 12.04
CA ASP A 264 27.69 15.23 13.29
C ASP A 264 29.21 15.20 13.03
N GLU A 265 29.66 14.49 11.98
CA GLU A 265 31.06 14.35 11.57
C GLU A 265 31.59 15.60 10.84
N PHE A 266 30.78 16.20 9.97
CA PHE A 266 31.15 17.32 9.12
C PHE A 266 30.38 18.59 9.51
N ASP A 267 30.98 19.46 10.30
CA ASP A 267 30.36 20.71 10.80
C ASP A 267 29.83 21.65 9.69
N ASP A 268 30.40 21.58 8.49
CA ASP A 268 30.08 22.43 7.34
C ASP A 268 29.12 21.78 6.33
N LEU A 269 28.73 20.52 6.52
CA LEU A 269 27.82 19.80 5.63
C LEU A 269 26.38 20.36 5.75
N GLN A 270 25.79 20.74 4.64
CA GLN A 270 24.43 21.20 4.57
C GLN A 270 23.51 20.14 3.96
N PRO A 271 22.22 20.10 4.31
CA PRO A 271 21.28 19.16 3.69
C PRO A 271 21.20 19.27 2.16
N SER A 272 21.47 20.46 1.59
CA SER A 272 21.55 20.68 0.14
C SER A 272 22.73 20.03 -0.55
N ASP A 273 23.74 19.62 0.20
CA ASP A 273 24.95 18.98 -0.33
C ASP A 273 24.78 17.47 -0.53
N VAL A 274 23.58 16.95 -0.21
CA VAL A 274 23.24 15.53 -0.25
C VAL A 274 22.23 15.24 -1.36
N LEU A 275 22.59 14.34 -2.28
CA LEU A 275 21.69 13.75 -3.28
C LEU A 275 21.37 12.30 -2.91
N VAL A 276 20.11 11.95 -2.89
CA VAL A 276 19.64 10.56 -2.75
C VAL A 276 18.93 10.16 -4.03
N ALA A 277 19.61 9.38 -4.87
CA ALA A 277 19.07 8.86 -6.10
C ALA A 277 18.46 7.47 -5.88
N VAL A 278 17.21 7.28 -6.26
CA VAL A 278 16.44 6.06 -6.00
C VAL A 278 16.05 5.41 -7.31
N SER A 279 16.16 4.09 -7.38
CA SER A 279 15.84 3.32 -8.59
C SER A 279 14.35 3.39 -8.97
N ASP A 280 13.46 3.29 -7.99
CA ASP A 280 12.02 3.46 -8.14
C ASP A 280 11.52 4.51 -7.14
N LEU A 281 11.51 5.76 -7.60
CA LEU A 281 11.10 6.89 -6.78
C LEU A 281 9.61 6.85 -6.43
N ALA A 282 8.79 6.23 -7.28
CA ALA A 282 7.36 6.11 -7.04
C ALA A 282 7.06 5.17 -5.87
N ALA A 283 7.72 4.02 -5.84
CA ALA A 283 7.62 3.08 -4.72
C ALA A 283 8.28 3.64 -3.44
N ALA A 284 9.34 4.44 -3.58
CA ALA A 284 10.07 5.00 -2.46
C ALA A 284 9.37 6.20 -1.81
N GLY A 285 8.62 7.01 -2.54
CA GLY A 285 8.01 8.26 -2.05
C GLY A 285 7.26 8.10 -0.73
N PRO A 286 6.28 7.20 -0.61
CA PRO A 286 5.57 6.96 0.65
C PRO A 286 6.48 6.47 1.79
N LEU A 287 7.54 5.71 1.47
CA LEU A 287 8.49 5.20 2.46
C LEU A 287 9.44 6.32 2.94
N ILE A 288 9.83 7.23 2.04
CA ILE A 288 10.61 8.42 2.40
C ILE A 288 9.81 9.28 3.40
N ASP A 289 8.53 9.53 3.10
CA ASP A 289 7.66 10.28 4.01
C ASP A 289 7.47 9.55 5.35
N ALA A 290 7.39 8.24 5.35
CA ALA A 290 7.27 7.43 6.56
C ALA A 290 8.53 7.47 7.45
N VAL A 291 9.73 7.57 6.87
CA VAL A 291 11.00 7.59 7.63
C VAL A 291 11.41 9.01 7.99
N PHE A 292 11.41 9.94 7.04
CA PHE A 292 11.91 11.30 7.23
C PHE A 292 10.83 12.28 7.69
N GLY A 293 9.56 12.05 7.33
CA GLY A 293 8.44 12.93 7.61
C GLY A 293 7.83 12.75 9.01
N THR A 294 8.02 11.61 9.66
CA THR A 294 7.42 11.31 10.98
C THR A 294 8.17 11.92 12.15
N THR A 295 9.41 12.38 11.94
CA THR A 295 10.18 13.03 13.01
C THR A 295 9.56 14.39 13.36
N PRO A 296 9.18 14.63 14.63
CA PRO A 296 8.50 15.86 15.06
C PRO A 296 9.28 17.13 14.74
N ALA A 297 8.55 18.23 14.48
CA ALA A 297 9.16 19.53 14.32
C ALA A 297 9.85 19.96 15.64
N GLY A 298 11.17 20.19 15.60
CA GLY A 298 11.98 20.53 16.78
C GLY A 298 12.77 19.36 17.36
N ASP A 299 12.60 18.16 16.88
CA ASP A 299 13.51 17.04 17.20
C ASP A 299 14.85 17.26 16.47
N THR A 300 15.95 17.03 17.17
CA THR A 300 17.32 17.17 16.61
C THR A 300 17.62 16.16 15.49
N ARG A 301 16.85 15.07 15.41
CA ARG A 301 16.95 14.06 14.37
C ARG A 301 16.20 14.44 13.10
N ARG A 302 15.51 15.57 13.03
CA ARG A 302 14.76 15.99 11.85
C ARG A 302 15.68 16.47 10.74
N ILE A 303 15.72 15.72 9.65
CA ILE A 303 16.42 16.08 8.44
C ILE A 303 15.42 16.70 7.46
N PRO A 304 15.61 17.95 7.00
CA PRO A 304 14.77 18.52 5.97
C PRO A 304 15.01 17.81 4.65
N TYR A 305 13.95 17.36 3.99
CA TYR A 305 14.05 16.64 2.73
C TYR A 305 13.04 17.14 1.70
N ARG A 306 13.30 16.84 0.44
CA ARG A 306 12.36 17.08 -0.66
C ARG A 306 12.49 15.98 -1.71
N ILE A 307 11.35 15.51 -2.21
CA ILE A 307 11.28 14.56 -3.31
C ILE A 307 11.09 15.36 -4.59
N THR A 308 11.98 15.17 -5.58
CA THR A 308 11.93 15.84 -6.88
C THR A 308 11.99 14.82 -8.00
N GLY A 309 11.30 15.10 -9.12
CA GLY A 309 11.27 14.18 -10.26
C GLY A 309 10.23 13.08 -10.16
N LEU A 310 9.34 13.10 -9.14
CA LEU A 310 8.10 12.34 -9.21
C LEU A 310 7.22 12.89 -10.33
N PRO A 311 6.71 12.03 -11.23
CA PRO A 311 5.77 12.47 -12.24
C PRO A 311 4.53 13.13 -11.59
N PRO A 312 4.03 14.26 -12.10
CA PRO A 312 2.82 14.87 -11.57
C PRO A 312 1.60 13.95 -11.54
N SER A 313 1.51 12.97 -12.45
CA SER A 313 0.50 11.90 -12.41
C SER A 313 0.48 11.11 -11.09
N GLN A 314 1.61 11.06 -10.40
CA GLN A 314 1.79 10.32 -9.13
C GLN A 314 1.89 11.26 -7.92
N ALA A 315 2.56 12.39 -8.07
CA ALA A 315 2.79 13.34 -6.99
C ALA A 315 1.56 14.22 -6.69
N ASN A 316 0.75 14.53 -7.72
CA ASN A 316 -0.41 15.38 -7.57
C ASN A 316 -1.64 14.54 -7.19
N PRO A 317 -2.21 14.68 -5.99
CA PRO A 317 -3.34 13.86 -5.54
C PRO A 317 -4.60 14.03 -6.40
N VAL A 318 -4.83 15.23 -6.97
CA VAL A 318 -5.96 15.49 -7.88
C VAL A 318 -5.75 14.78 -9.21
N ALA A 319 -4.53 14.83 -9.76
CA ALA A 319 -4.20 14.13 -11.00
C ALA A 319 -4.36 12.61 -10.84
N ARG A 320 -3.81 12.04 -9.77
CA ARG A 320 -3.92 10.62 -9.45
C ARG A 320 -5.37 10.18 -9.35
N LEU A 321 -6.19 10.96 -8.63
CA LEU A 321 -7.59 10.65 -8.46
C LEU A 321 -8.38 10.75 -9.78
N LEU A 322 -8.12 11.77 -10.59
CA LEU A 322 -8.77 11.91 -11.89
C LEU A 322 -8.41 10.77 -12.86
N LEU A 323 -7.15 10.34 -12.86
CA LEU A 323 -6.70 9.18 -13.63
C LEU A 323 -7.33 7.87 -13.14
N ASP A 324 -7.54 7.74 -11.84
CA ASP A 324 -8.25 6.62 -11.23
C ASP A 324 -9.73 6.58 -11.62
N TRP A 325 -10.39 7.75 -11.61
CA TRP A 325 -11.78 7.87 -12.05
C TRP A 325 -11.95 7.61 -13.56
N LEU A 326 -10.97 7.95 -14.40
CA LEU A 326 -10.98 7.60 -15.82
C LEU A 326 -10.90 6.10 -16.06
N ALA A 327 -10.46 5.31 -15.08
CA ALA A 327 -10.45 3.86 -15.13
C ALA A 327 -11.79 3.21 -14.72
N LEU A 328 -12.77 3.97 -14.21
CA LEU A 328 -14.06 3.45 -13.74
C LEU A 328 -14.85 2.60 -14.77
N PRO A 329 -14.81 2.87 -16.08
CA PRO A 329 -15.45 1.97 -17.05
C PRO A 329 -14.83 0.56 -17.11
N GLU A 330 -13.61 0.40 -16.62
CA GLU A 330 -12.85 -0.86 -16.64
C GLU A 330 -12.86 -1.59 -15.29
N ARG A 331 -13.23 -0.91 -14.21
CA ARG A 331 -13.21 -1.47 -12.84
C ARG A 331 -14.44 -1.06 -12.03
N SER A 332 -14.76 -1.86 -11.04
CA SER A 332 -15.79 -1.54 -10.04
C SER A 332 -15.17 -0.85 -8.84
N VAL A 333 -15.83 0.17 -8.31
CA VAL A 333 -15.42 0.91 -7.10
C VAL A 333 -15.69 0.07 -5.86
N GLY A 334 -14.68 -0.15 -5.04
CA GLY A 334 -14.81 -0.78 -3.73
C GLY A 334 -15.18 0.22 -2.63
N ALA A 335 -15.70 -0.27 -1.52
CA ALA A 335 -15.99 0.58 -0.38
C ALA A 335 -14.72 1.23 0.22
N PRO A 336 -13.57 0.55 0.30
CA PRO A 336 -12.30 1.19 0.67
C PRO A 336 -11.89 2.31 -0.29
N ASP A 337 -12.05 2.13 -1.62
CA ASP A 337 -11.70 3.13 -2.63
C ASP A 337 -12.45 4.45 -2.37
N LEU A 338 -13.76 4.37 -2.12
CA LEU A 338 -14.60 5.55 -1.87
C LEU A 338 -14.11 6.35 -0.66
N ILE A 339 -13.75 5.66 0.42
CA ILE A 339 -13.23 6.29 1.65
C ILE A 339 -11.84 6.90 1.39
N GLU A 340 -11.00 6.23 0.61
CA GLU A 340 -9.69 6.78 0.22
C GLU A 340 -9.83 8.05 -0.60
N TRP A 341 -10.77 8.08 -1.54
CA TRP A 341 -11.07 9.29 -2.32
C TRP A 341 -11.56 10.45 -1.46
N LEU A 342 -12.41 10.18 -0.47
CA LEU A 342 -12.89 11.19 0.48
C LEU A 342 -11.80 11.71 1.42
N ARG A 343 -10.67 11.02 1.55
CA ARG A 343 -9.49 11.50 2.30
C ARG A 343 -8.64 12.51 1.53
N VAL A 344 -8.86 12.66 0.21
CA VAL A 344 -8.16 13.69 -0.57
C VAL A 344 -8.70 15.05 -0.15
N ASP A 345 -7.84 15.90 0.40
CA ASP A 345 -8.21 17.17 1.03
C ASP A 345 -9.08 18.06 0.12
N ALA A 346 -8.75 18.15 -1.18
CA ALA A 346 -9.54 18.92 -2.14
C ALA A 346 -10.98 18.40 -2.32
N ILE A 347 -11.21 17.09 -2.11
CA ILE A 347 -12.54 16.47 -2.07
C ILE A 347 -13.19 16.70 -0.70
N ALA A 348 -12.45 16.41 0.38
CA ALA A 348 -12.95 16.56 1.74
C ALA A 348 -13.49 17.97 2.00
N VAL A 349 -12.74 19.00 1.61
CA VAL A 349 -13.15 20.41 1.69
C VAL A 349 -14.38 20.70 0.81
N ARG A 350 -14.39 20.20 -0.43
CA ARG A 350 -15.49 20.41 -1.38
C ARG A 350 -16.84 19.89 -0.89
N TYR A 351 -16.82 18.70 -0.29
CA TYR A 351 -18.03 18.05 0.24
C TYR A 351 -18.25 18.34 1.73
N GLY A 352 -17.33 19.04 2.40
CA GLY A 352 -17.42 19.39 3.82
C GLY A 352 -17.37 18.16 4.73
N ILE A 353 -16.49 17.19 4.42
CA ILE A 353 -16.30 15.94 5.16
C ILE A 353 -14.99 16.06 5.94
N ASP A 354 -15.07 16.12 7.26
CA ASP A 354 -13.93 16.11 8.16
C ASP A 354 -13.61 14.68 8.64
N ALA A 355 -12.58 14.53 9.45
CA ALA A 355 -12.13 13.22 9.94
C ALA A 355 -13.22 12.47 10.72
N ASN A 356 -14.01 13.17 11.55
CA ASN A 356 -15.08 12.55 12.32
C ASN A 356 -16.24 12.13 11.42
N SER A 357 -16.60 12.96 10.45
CA SER A 357 -17.60 12.67 9.42
C SER A 357 -17.20 11.47 8.57
N LEU A 358 -15.90 11.33 8.27
CA LEU A 358 -15.38 10.22 7.50
C LEU A 358 -15.48 8.89 8.27
N GLU A 359 -15.19 8.89 9.58
CA GLU A 359 -15.35 7.73 10.46
C GLU A 359 -16.83 7.30 10.54
N ALA A 360 -17.75 8.25 10.72
CA ALA A 360 -19.18 7.98 10.70
C ALA A 360 -19.66 7.42 9.36
N ALA A 361 -19.21 7.99 8.24
CA ALA A 361 -19.54 7.50 6.90
C ALA A 361 -19.03 6.07 6.67
N GLN A 362 -17.84 5.74 7.18
CA GLN A 362 -17.26 4.40 7.12
C GLN A 362 -18.12 3.39 7.91
N GLU A 363 -18.53 3.74 9.12
CA GLU A 363 -19.39 2.91 9.96
C GLU A 363 -20.77 2.70 9.31
N TRP A 364 -21.36 3.75 8.75
CA TRP A 364 -22.66 3.65 8.06
C TRP A 364 -22.60 2.76 6.82
N LEU A 365 -21.59 2.92 5.98
CA LEU A 365 -21.41 2.09 4.78
C LEU A 365 -21.18 0.62 5.15
N ALA A 366 -20.41 0.35 6.20
CA ALA A 366 -20.21 -1.00 6.71
C ALA A 366 -21.51 -1.62 7.22
N SER A 367 -22.29 -0.88 8.03
CA SER A 367 -23.56 -1.32 8.60
C SER A 367 -24.63 -1.54 7.52
N ALA A 368 -24.68 -0.66 6.51
CA ALA A 368 -25.59 -0.79 5.38
C ALA A 368 -25.17 -1.89 4.38
N GLY A 369 -23.99 -2.47 4.56
CA GLY A 369 -23.47 -3.58 3.74
C GLY A 369 -22.95 -3.15 2.38
N ALA A 370 -22.48 -1.90 2.22
CA ALA A 370 -21.77 -1.47 1.00
C ALA A 370 -20.49 -2.28 0.80
N ARG A 371 -20.27 -2.74 -0.42
CA ARG A 371 -19.06 -3.49 -0.80
C ARG A 371 -18.44 -2.91 -2.06
N ARG A 372 -19.18 -2.91 -3.16
CA ARG A 372 -18.68 -2.47 -4.46
C ARG A 372 -19.80 -2.08 -5.43
N GLY A 373 -19.45 -1.19 -6.38
CA GLY A 373 -20.34 -0.70 -7.42
C GLY A 373 -21.15 0.50 -7.01
N LEU A 374 -21.19 1.52 -7.87
CA LEU A 374 -21.88 2.78 -7.60
C LEU A 374 -23.40 2.58 -7.63
N ALA A 375 -23.91 2.19 -8.78
CA ALA A 375 -25.32 1.94 -9.03
C ALA A 375 -25.59 0.51 -9.51
N PRO A 376 -26.85 0.03 -9.49
CA PRO A 376 -27.21 -1.24 -10.10
C PRO A 376 -26.90 -1.22 -11.59
N LEU A 377 -26.28 -2.27 -12.10
CA LEU A 377 -26.12 -2.46 -13.54
C LEU A 377 -27.50 -2.57 -14.19
N GLU A 378 -27.70 -1.91 -15.36
CA GLU A 378 -28.93 -2.06 -16.11
C GLU A 378 -29.21 -3.52 -16.51
N PRO A 379 -30.47 -3.96 -16.49
CA PRO A 379 -30.84 -5.34 -16.81
C PRO A 379 -30.44 -5.69 -18.26
N THR A 380 -29.46 -6.56 -18.39
CA THR A 380 -29.14 -7.17 -19.68
C THR A 380 -29.86 -8.52 -19.80
N GLY A 381 -31.05 -8.53 -20.38
CA GLY A 381 -31.83 -9.73 -20.62
C GLY A 381 -32.82 -10.12 -19.49
N GLU A 382 -33.14 -11.40 -19.33
CA GLU A 382 -34.12 -11.91 -18.36
C GLU A 382 -33.64 -11.89 -16.89
N HIS A 383 -32.43 -11.43 -16.60
CA HIS A 383 -31.88 -11.42 -15.25
C HIS A 383 -32.04 -10.03 -14.62
N VAL A 384 -32.76 -9.99 -13.51
CA VAL A 384 -32.84 -8.80 -12.65
C VAL A 384 -31.42 -8.52 -12.12
N PRO A 385 -30.87 -7.31 -12.32
CA PRO A 385 -29.55 -6.98 -11.80
C PRO A 385 -29.54 -7.13 -10.29
N ILE A 386 -28.46 -7.68 -9.78
CA ILE A 386 -28.23 -7.76 -8.35
C ILE A 386 -27.75 -6.37 -7.91
N ALA A 387 -28.70 -5.55 -7.45
CA ALA A 387 -28.41 -4.21 -6.94
C ALA A 387 -27.82 -4.22 -5.51
N ARG A 388 -27.64 -5.39 -4.92
CA ARG A 388 -27.17 -5.57 -3.54
C ARG A 388 -25.71 -5.20 -3.38
N HIS A 389 -25.41 -4.68 -2.21
CA HIS A 389 -24.07 -4.31 -1.80
C HIS A 389 -23.45 -3.15 -2.62
N THR A 390 -24.23 -2.50 -3.49
CA THR A 390 -23.83 -1.26 -4.16
C THR A 390 -23.96 -0.07 -3.21
N PHE A 391 -23.30 1.04 -3.55
CA PHE A 391 -23.46 2.27 -2.78
C PHE A 391 -24.89 2.80 -2.85
N ALA A 392 -25.56 2.70 -4.01
CA ALA A 392 -26.98 3.08 -4.13
C ALA A 392 -27.89 2.24 -3.21
N ASP A 393 -27.63 0.92 -3.10
CA ASP A 393 -28.34 0.04 -2.16
C ASP A 393 -28.13 0.47 -0.70
N ALA A 394 -26.87 0.74 -0.33
CA ALA A 394 -26.51 1.16 1.03
C ALA A 394 -27.10 2.52 1.40
N LEU A 395 -26.98 3.51 0.51
CA LEU A 395 -27.56 4.84 0.71
C LEU A 395 -29.10 4.76 0.83
N THR A 396 -29.75 3.95 0.01
CA THR A 396 -31.21 3.74 0.10
C THR A 396 -31.61 3.22 1.48
N ARG A 397 -30.87 2.26 2.03
CA ARG A 397 -31.11 1.71 3.38
C ARG A 397 -30.89 2.72 4.48
N LEU A 398 -29.86 3.57 4.37
CA LEU A 398 -29.58 4.65 5.32
C LEU A 398 -30.67 5.74 5.26
N TYR A 399 -31.14 6.13 4.08
CA TYR A 399 -32.28 7.05 3.95
C TYR A 399 -33.58 6.50 4.51
N LEU A 400 -33.83 5.19 4.33
CA LEU A 400 -34.97 4.53 4.95
C LEU A 400 -34.85 4.50 6.47
N GLY A 401 -33.66 4.25 7.03
CA GLY A 401 -33.41 4.32 8.47
C GLY A 401 -33.64 5.70 9.05
N TYR A 402 -33.24 6.75 8.32
CA TYR A 402 -33.53 8.13 8.71
C TYR A 402 -35.04 8.47 8.66
N ALA A 403 -35.78 7.92 7.69
CA ALA A 403 -37.19 8.27 7.46
C ALA A 403 -38.19 7.43 8.26
N MET A 404 -37.79 6.27 8.77
CA MET A 404 -38.66 5.30 9.41
C MET A 404 -38.29 5.08 10.89
N PRO A 405 -39.26 4.72 11.75
CA PRO A 405 -38.96 4.37 13.13
C PRO A 405 -38.11 3.10 13.21
N ASP A 406 -37.37 2.97 14.31
CA ASP A 406 -36.46 1.86 14.59
C ASP A 406 -37.19 0.51 14.48
N GLY A 407 -36.52 -0.48 13.86
CA GLY A 407 -37.04 -1.81 13.66
C GLY A 407 -38.15 -1.92 12.60
N GLY A 408 -38.27 -0.96 11.69
CA GLY A 408 -39.25 -0.93 10.60
C GLY A 408 -39.23 -2.17 9.72
N GLU A 409 -40.42 -2.50 9.15
CA GLU A 409 -40.55 -3.58 8.16
C GLU A 409 -39.81 -3.23 6.86
N PRO A 410 -39.40 -4.23 6.08
CA PRO A 410 -38.77 -3.99 4.78
C PRO A 410 -39.71 -3.18 3.86
N VAL A 411 -39.18 -2.17 3.26
CA VAL A 411 -39.84 -1.42 2.17
C VAL A 411 -39.30 -2.01 0.85
N ASP A 412 -40.18 -2.67 0.13
CA ASP A 412 -39.83 -3.47 -1.04
C ASP A 412 -38.69 -4.47 -0.79
N ALA A 413 -37.50 -4.20 -1.34
CA ALA A 413 -36.31 -5.04 -1.20
C ALA A 413 -35.31 -4.55 -0.16
N TRP A 414 -35.58 -3.44 0.55
CA TRP A 414 -34.65 -2.79 1.46
C TRP A 414 -35.08 -2.87 2.91
N LEU A 415 -34.15 -3.19 3.78
CA LEU A 415 -34.25 -3.02 5.23
C LEU A 415 -33.66 -1.65 5.61
N PRO A 416 -34.40 -0.87 6.43
CA PRO A 416 -33.84 0.35 7.03
C PRO A 416 -32.58 0.01 7.85
N VAL A 417 -31.58 0.88 7.81
CA VAL A 417 -30.35 0.81 8.62
C VAL A 417 -30.22 2.08 9.42
N GLU A 418 -30.18 1.93 10.73
CA GLU A 418 -30.01 3.04 11.67
C GLU A 418 -28.59 3.59 11.60
N GLY A 419 -28.37 4.86 11.95
CA GLY A 419 -27.08 5.49 12.06
C GLY A 419 -27.06 6.98 11.73
N ALA A 420 -27.89 7.44 10.80
CA ALA A 420 -27.93 8.83 10.39
C ALA A 420 -29.11 9.57 11.07
N ASP A 421 -28.90 10.04 12.32
CA ASP A 421 -29.95 10.71 13.10
C ASP A 421 -29.73 12.23 13.20
N GLY A 422 -30.80 13.01 13.23
CA GLY A 422 -30.76 14.43 13.52
C GLY A 422 -29.85 15.23 12.61
N SER A 423 -28.75 15.78 13.13
CA SER A 423 -27.76 16.58 12.38
C SER A 423 -26.96 15.78 11.35
N ASP A 424 -26.89 14.46 11.51
CA ASP A 424 -26.09 13.58 10.67
C ASP A 424 -26.75 13.34 9.29
N ALA A 425 -28.04 13.68 9.17
CA ALA A 425 -28.73 13.68 7.88
C ALA A 425 -28.04 14.58 6.82
N GLU A 426 -27.39 15.67 7.25
CA GLU A 426 -26.64 16.53 6.35
C GLU A 426 -25.40 15.80 5.79
N LEU A 427 -24.69 15.04 6.62
CA LEU A 427 -23.57 14.22 6.18
C LEU A 427 -24.03 13.13 5.20
N LEU A 428 -25.17 12.48 5.46
CA LEU A 428 -25.73 11.50 4.54
C LEU A 428 -26.04 12.11 3.17
N GLY A 429 -26.58 13.35 3.17
CA GLY A 429 -26.81 14.12 1.93
C GLY A 429 -25.52 14.46 1.17
N ARG A 430 -24.44 14.82 1.88
CA ARG A 430 -23.12 15.10 1.30
C ARG A 430 -22.48 13.83 0.71
N LEU A 431 -22.56 12.73 1.42
CA LEU A 431 -22.07 11.43 0.96
C LEU A 431 -22.81 10.96 -0.29
N SER A 432 -24.15 11.08 -0.29
CA SER A 432 -24.99 10.74 -1.45
C SER A 432 -24.62 11.57 -2.66
N ARG A 433 -24.46 12.89 -2.48
CA ARG A 433 -24.05 13.77 -3.57
C ARG A 433 -22.70 13.38 -4.16
N PHE A 434 -21.72 13.02 -3.33
CA PHE A 434 -20.41 12.55 -3.80
C PHE A 434 -20.54 11.29 -4.65
N VAL A 435 -21.32 10.30 -4.18
CA VAL A 435 -21.57 9.05 -4.93
C VAL A 435 -22.27 9.33 -6.27
N ASP A 436 -23.27 10.20 -6.28
CA ASP A 436 -24.02 10.58 -7.49
C ASP A 436 -23.15 11.32 -8.52
N ASP A 437 -22.25 12.20 -8.05
CA ASP A 437 -21.29 12.92 -8.91
C ASP A 437 -20.31 11.93 -9.57
N ILE A 438 -19.80 10.94 -8.83
CA ILE A 438 -18.93 9.90 -9.35
C ILE A 438 -19.67 8.97 -10.33
N ASP A 439 -20.91 8.57 -10.00
CA ASP A 439 -21.72 7.72 -10.88
C ASP A 439 -22.02 8.43 -12.22
N THR A 440 -22.35 9.70 -12.15
CA THR A 440 -22.57 10.54 -13.34
C THR A 440 -21.30 10.65 -14.19
N PHE A 441 -20.14 10.83 -13.56
CA PHE A 441 -18.87 10.87 -14.27
C PHE A 441 -18.54 9.52 -14.91
N ALA A 442 -18.68 8.42 -14.16
CA ALA A 442 -18.44 7.06 -14.64
C ALA A 442 -19.32 6.70 -15.85
N ALA A 443 -20.62 7.06 -15.79
CA ALA A 443 -21.56 6.86 -16.91
C ALA A 443 -21.15 7.64 -18.15
N ARG A 444 -20.68 8.88 -18.01
CA ARG A 444 -20.15 9.68 -19.13
C ARG A 444 -18.85 9.12 -19.69
N CYS A 445 -17.96 8.59 -18.84
CA CYS A 445 -16.70 7.94 -19.26
C CYS A 445 -16.91 6.63 -20.00
N ALA A 446 -18.03 5.95 -19.80
CA ALA A 446 -18.35 4.71 -20.51
C ALA A 446 -18.71 4.95 -22.00
N ILE A 447 -18.95 6.18 -22.40
CA ILE A 447 -19.31 6.55 -23.77
C ILE A 447 -18.07 7.14 -24.45
N GLU A 448 -17.77 6.67 -25.67
CA GLU A 448 -16.73 7.29 -26.49
C GLU A 448 -17.13 8.72 -26.89
N GLN A 449 -16.21 9.65 -26.71
CA GLN A 449 -16.44 11.09 -26.93
C GLN A 449 -15.31 11.67 -27.80
N THR A 450 -15.59 12.82 -28.43
CA THR A 450 -14.57 13.60 -29.14
C THR A 450 -13.59 14.26 -28.18
N PRO A 451 -12.38 14.65 -28.61
CA PRO A 451 -11.40 15.34 -27.76
C PRO A 451 -11.96 16.59 -27.04
N ALA A 452 -12.77 17.39 -27.74
CA ALA A 452 -13.40 18.58 -27.18
C ALA A 452 -14.45 18.25 -26.09
N GLU A 453 -15.19 17.15 -26.26
CA GLU A 453 -16.15 16.68 -25.26
C GLU A 453 -15.44 16.11 -24.04
N TRP A 454 -14.34 15.38 -24.22
CA TRP A 454 -13.49 14.91 -23.13
C TRP A 454 -12.88 16.05 -22.32
N SER A 455 -12.30 17.07 -22.98
CA SER A 455 -11.76 18.24 -22.28
C SER A 455 -12.82 18.92 -21.44
N ARG A 456 -14.01 19.14 -22.01
CA ARG A 456 -15.13 19.75 -21.30
C ARG A 456 -15.56 18.89 -20.10
N LEU A 457 -15.70 17.57 -20.25
CA LEU A 457 -16.05 16.64 -19.17
C LEU A 457 -15.05 16.73 -18.02
N LEU A 458 -13.75 16.66 -18.33
CA LEU A 458 -12.69 16.70 -17.32
C LEU A 458 -12.64 18.04 -16.58
N LEU A 459 -12.74 19.17 -17.31
CA LEU A 459 -12.77 20.51 -16.71
C LEU A 459 -14.03 20.76 -15.87
N GLU A 460 -15.20 20.29 -16.31
CA GLU A 460 -16.45 20.32 -15.54
C GLU A 460 -16.29 19.50 -14.24
N THR A 461 -15.72 18.30 -14.31
CA THR A 461 -15.49 17.44 -13.15
C THR A 461 -14.52 18.06 -12.16
N LEU A 462 -13.43 18.66 -12.65
CA LEU A 462 -12.48 19.39 -11.79
C LEU A 462 -13.16 20.58 -11.06
N ALA A 463 -14.06 21.29 -11.73
CA ALA A 463 -14.79 22.41 -11.12
C ALA A 463 -15.90 21.96 -10.16
N GLN A 464 -16.52 20.80 -10.40
CA GLN A 464 -17.65 20.29 -9.62
C GLN A 464 -17.18 19.53 -8.37
N CYS A 465 -16.19 18.67 -8.50
CA CYS A 465 -15.81 17.72 -7.46
C CYS A 465 -14.64 18.17 -6.58
N PHE A 466 -13.87 19.18 -7.00
CA PHE A 466 -12.70 19.63 -6.24
C PHE A 466 -12.85 21.10 -5.81
N ASP A 467 -12.38 21.40 -4.61
CA ASP A 467 -12.28 22.79 -4.15
C ASP A 467 -10.95 23.41 -4.57
N GLY A 468 -11.04 24.54 -5.26
CA GLY A 468 -9.89 25.31 -5.71
C GLY A 468 -9.40 26.36 -4.71
N GLY A 469 -9.71 26.27 -3.42
CA GLY A 469 -9.23 27.20 -2.38
C GLY A 469 -7.74 27.53 -2.53
N VAL A 470 -7.25 28.55 -1.85
CA VAL A 470 -5.88 29.07 -2.03
C VAL A 470 -4.83 27.95 -1.91
N GLU A 471 -5.09 26.97 -1.07
CA GLU A 471 -4.18 25.84 -0.78
C GLU A 471 -4.05 24.86 -1.96
N PHE A 472 -5.12 24.67 -2.75
CA PHE A 472 -5.13 23.69 -3.86
C PHE A 472 -5.07 24.33 -5.24
N ALA A 473 -4.98 25.66 -5.31
CA ALA A 473 -5.07 26.40 -6.57
C ALA A 473 -3.96 26.00 -7.57
N GLU A 474 -2.72 25.85 -7.10
CA GLU A 474 -1.58 25.44 -7.92
C GLU A 474 -1.72 23.99 -8.41
N THR A 475 -2.11 23.10 -7.51
CA THR A 475 -2.35 21.67 -7.79
C THR A 475 -3.41 21.49 -8.88
N LEU A 476 -4.54 22.22 -8.77
CA LEU A 476 -5.62 22.18 -9.76
C LEU A 476 -5.25 22.86 -11.08
N ALA A 477 -4.49 23.96 -11.03
CA ALA A 477 -4.01 24.64 -12.24
C ALA A 477 -3.11 23.72 -13.07
N ALA A 478 -2.21 22.98 -12.43
CA ALA A 478 -1.34 22.04 -13.13
C ALA A 478 -2.13 20.94 -13.87
N VAL A 479 -3.22 20.43 -13.25
CA VAL A 479 -4.07 19.41 -13.90
C VAL A 479 -4.88 20.02 -15.05
N ARG A 480 -5.40 21.25 -14.89
CA ARG A 480 -6.12 21.97 -15.99
C ARG A 480 -5.21 22.20 -17.18
N ASP A 481 -3.99 22.70 -16.93
CA ASP A 481 -2.99 22.90 -18.00
C ASP A 481 -2.68 21.59 -18.74
N ALA A 482 -2.61 20.46 -18.04
CA ALA A 482 -2.37 19.15 -18.66
C ALA A 482 -3.59 18.70 -19.50
N VAL A 483 -4.82 18.95 -19.04
CA VAL A 483 -6.05 18.67 -19.80
C VAL A 483 -6.10 19.51 -21.07
N ASP A 484 -5.74 20.79 -21.00
CA ASP A 484 -5.73 21.69 -22.15
C ASP A 484 -4.67 21.25 -23.18
N LYS A 485 -3.43 20.94 -22.74
CA LYS A 485 -2.36 20.41 -23.60
C LYS A 485 -2.77 19.10 -24.28
N MET A 486 -3.31 18.15 -23.51
CA MET A 486 -3.83 16.90 -24.06
C MET A 486 -4.91 17.16 -25.11
N SER A 487 -5.85 18.06 -24.82
CA SER A 487 -6.95 18.42 -25.73
C SER A 487 -6.41 19.00 -27.05
N ASP A 488 -5.48 19.94 -26.98
CA ASP A 488 -4.87 20.58 -28.13
C ASP A 488 -4.14 19.56 -29.00
N ALA A 489 -3.35 18.65 -28.38
CA ALA A 489 -2.64 17.60 -29.10
C ALA A 489 -3.60 16.61 -29.78
N MET A 490 -4.67 16.22 -29.10
CA MET A 490 -5.67 15.31 -29.66
C MET A 490 -6.49 15.97 -30.76
N GLN A 491 -6.89 17.24 -30.62
CA GLN A 491 -7.64 17.96 -31.65
C GLN A 491 -6.83 18.14 -32.92
N ALA A 492 -5.54 18.40 -32.80
CA ALA A 492 -4.64 18.52 -33.95
C ALA A 492 -4.57 17.25 -34.79
N GLY A 493 -4.72 16.07 -34.19
CA GLY A 493 -4.63 14.78 -34.89
C GLY A 493 -5.97 14.08 -35.15
N ALA A 494 -7.02 14.40 -34.37
CA ALA A 494 -8.23 13.57 -34.36
C ALA A 494 -9.51 14.36 -33.97
N GLU A 495 -9.70 15.57 -34.46
CA GLU A 495 -10.76 16.50 -34.04
C GLU A 495 -12.18 15.86 -34.00
N ASN A 496 -12.50 15.01 -34.98
CA ASN A 496 -13.82 14.41 -35.14
C ASN A 496 -13.88 12.92 -34.82
N ILE A 497 -12.83 12.37 -34.22
CA ILE A 497 -12.77 10.95 -33.86
C ILE A 497 -13.22 10.80 -32.40
N THR A 498 -14.15 9.87 -32.15
CA THR A 498 -14.51 9.51 -30.78
C THR A 498 -13.48 8.56 -30.18
N LEU A 499 -13.12 8.82 -28.92
CA LEU A 499 -12.06 8.11 -28.20
C LEU A 499 -12.62 7.51 -26.90
N PRO A 500 -12.22 6.29 -26.50
CA PRO A 500 -12.58 5.72 -25.22
C PRO A 500 -11.74 6.31 -24.07
N ALA A 501 -12.25 6.24 -22.82
CA ALA A 501 -11.60 6.73 -21.62
C ALA A 501 -10.15 6.25 -21.44
N ALA A 502 -9.86 5.00 -21.79
CA ALA A 502 -8.51 4.43 -21.68
C ALA A 502 -7.45 5.17 -22.51
N VAL A 503 -7.83 5.67 -23.69
CA VAL A 503 -6.95 6.47 -24.55
C VAL A 503 -6.71 7.85 -23.93
N VAL A 504 -7.78 8.48 -23.44
CA VAL A 504 -7.71 9.79 -22.78
C VAL A 504 -6.88 9.71 -21.49
N ARG A 505 -7.02 8.63 -20.70
CA ARG A 505 -6.21 8.38 -19.52
C ARG A 505 -4.72 8.31 -19.87
N GLY A 506 -4.36 7.55 -20.91
CA GLY A 506 -2.96 7.44 -21.35
C GLY A 506 -2.39 8.78 -21.82
N ALA A 507 -3.15 9.55 -22.60
CA ALA A 507 -2.71 10.85 -23.09
C ALA A 507 -2.66 11.92 -21.99
N LEU A 508 -3.56 11.88 -21.02
CA LEU A 508 -3.53 12.77 -19.87
C LEU A 508 -2.32 12.46 -18.98
N THR A 509 -1.99 11.17 -18.77
CA THR A 509 -0.78 10.77 -18.05
C THR A 509 0.45 11.36 -18.71
N GLU A 510 0.58 11.25 -20.04
CA GLU A 510 1.69 11.80 -20.80
C GLU A 510 1.77 13.32 -20.70
N ALA A 511 0.64 14.02 -20.78
CA ALA A 511 0.58 15.48 -20.65
C ALA A 511 0.92 15.98 -19.23
N LEU A 512 0.60 15.18 -18.19
CA LEU A 512 0.96 15.45 -16.80
C LEU A 512 2.45 15.27 -16.56
N ASP A 513 3.06 14.24 -17.14
CA ASP A 513 4.42 13.79 -16.87
C ASP A 513 5.47 14.45 -17.78
N ASP A 514 5.11 15.52 -18.48
CA ASP A 514 6.04 16.32 -19.28
C ASP A 514 7.22 16.85 -18.42
N PRO A 515 8.47 16.46 -18.71
CA PRO A 515 9.65 16.70 -17.87
C PRO A 515 10.07 18.16 -17.73
N ALA A 516 9.38 19.10 -18.36
CA ALA A 516 9.74 20.54 -18.38
C ALA A 516 9.64 21.26 -17.00
N ARG A 517 9.27 20.57 -15.93
CA ARG A 517 9.01 21.18 -14.61
C ARG A 517 9.82 20.51 -13.50
N GLY A 518 11.09 20.80 -13.39
CA GLY A 518 11.94 20.40 -12.27
C GLY A 518 12.90 21.51 -11.86
N GLY A 519 12.94 21.85 -10.57
CA GLY A 519 13.93 22.78 -9.98
C GLY A 519 14.80 22.04 -8.96
N VAL A 520 16.04 22.52 -8.74
CA VAL A 520 16.88 22.01 -7.65
C VAL A 520 16.41 22.64 -6.34
N PRO A 521 16.01 21.84 -5.33
CA PRO A 521 15.56 22.36 -4.04
C PRO A 521 16.74 22.96 -3.25
N TRP A 522 16.48 24.04 -2.51
CA TRP A 522 17.45 24.68 -1.63
C TRP A 522 17.20 24.26 -0.17
N GLY A 523 18.30 24.00 0.57
CA GLY A 523 18.24 23.83 2.03
C GLY A 523 17.67 22.49 2.52
N SER A 524 17.57 21.48 1.67
CA SER A 524 17.03 20.15 2.01
C SER A 524 17.80 19.05 1.30
N VAL A 525 17.80 17.86 1.90
CA VAL A 525 18.26 16.62 1.23
C VAL A 525 17.35 16.36 0.03
N THR A 526 17.94 16.13 -1.11
CA THR A 526 17.20 15.94 -2.37
C THR A 526 17.06 14.46 -2.70
N PHE A 527 15.83 13.95 -2.65
CA PHE A 527 15.49 12.64 -3.19
C PHE A 527 15.06 12.78 -4.65
N SER A 528 15.65 11.98 -5.54
CA SER A 528 15.32 12.02 -6.97
C SER A 528 15.42 10.65 -7.63
N SER A 529 14.91 10.52 -8.87
CA SER A 529 15.22 9.34 -9.69
C SER A 529 16.70 9.35 -10.10
N LEU A 530 17.24 8.18 -10.44
CA LEU A 530 18.64 8.02 -10.87
C LEU A 530 19.03 8.94 -12.05
N THR A 531 18.10 9.19 -12.97
CA THR A 531 18.34 10.00 -14.17
C THR A 531 18.19 11.50 -13.98
N SER A 532 17.51 11.91 -12.92
CA SER A 532 17.33 13.32 -12.58
C SER A 532 18.61 13.89 -11.97
N LEU A 533 18.85 15.17 -12.19
CA LEU A 533 19.99 15.91 -11.59
C LEU A 533 21.39 15.35 -11.95
N ARG A 534 21.48 14.62 -13.06
CA ARG A 534 22.73 14.10 -13.63
C ARG A 534 23.72 15.24 -13.93
N GLY A 535 24.99 15.03 -13.60
CA GLY A 535 26.06 15.99 -13.88
C GLY A 535 26.13 17.20 -12.95
N LEU A 536 25.39 17.20 -11.82
CA LEU A 536 25.54 18.19 -10.76
C LEU A 536 26.45 17.65 -9.65
N PRO A 537 27.36 18.47 -9.11
CA PRO A 537 28.24 18.04 -8.02
C PRO A 537 27.52 18.06 -6.68
N TYR A 538 27.75 17.02 -5.87
CA TYR A 538 27.29 16.92 -4.50
C TYR A 538 28.42 16.42 -3.59
N ARG A 539 28.40 16.80 -2.31
CA ARG A 539 29.36 16.25 -1.35
C ARG A 539 29.09 14.78 -1.09
N ILE A 540 27.81 14.44 -0.91
CA ILE A 540 27.40 13.07 -0.65
C ILE A 540 26.36 12.63 -1.70
N VAL A 541 26.61 11.50 -2.32
CA VAL A 541 25.66 10.85 -3.23
C VAL A 541 25.26 9.51 -2.63
N CYS A 542 23.95 9.30 -2.53
CA CYS A 542 23.36 8.06 -2.00
C CYS A 542 22.53 7.38 -3.10
N LEU A 543 22.80 6.10 -3.35
CA LEU A 543 22.09 5.28 -4.33
C LEU A 543 21.28 4.23 -3.60
N LEU A 544 19.95 4.26 -3.71
CA LEU A 544 19.04 3.32 -3.06
C LEU A 544 18.32 2.40 -4.05
N GLY A 545 18.02 1.19 -3.61
CA GLY A 545 17.34 0.20 -4.42
C GLY A 545 18.21 -0.31 -5.57
N MET A 546 19.52 -0.45 -5.33
CA MET A 546 20.45 -0.99 -6.31
C MET A 546 20.39 -2.51 -6.38
N ASP A 547 19.16 -3.02 -6.60
CA ASP A 547 18.83 -4.43 -6.65
C ASP A 547 19.18 -5.05 -8.02
N ASP A 548 19.22 -6.36 -8.11
CA ASP A 548 19.49 -7.08 -9.37
C ASP A 548 18.51 -6.65 -10.48
N GLY A 549 19.04 -6.46 -11.68
CA GLY A 549 18.29 -6.05 -12.87
C GLY A 549 17.90 -4.56 -12.93
N VAL A 550 18.30 -3.74 -11.95
CA VAL A 550 18.06 -2.29 -11.95
C VAL A 550 19.04 -1.56 -12.89
N LEU A 551 20.32 -1.84 -12.76
CA LEU A 551 21.38 -1.25 -13.57
C LEU A 551 22.40 -2.32 -14.03
N PRO A 552 22.53 -2.59 -15.33
CA PRO A 552 21.68 -2.13 -16.43
C PRO A 552 20.30 -2.79 -16.39
N SER A 553 19.28 -2.01 -16.76
CA SER A 553 17.89 -2.49 -16.74
C SER A 553 17.65 -3.62 -17.76
N LEU A 554 16.74 -4.54 -17.43
CA LEU A 554 16.35 -5.67 -18.29
C LEU A 554 15.37 -5.28 -19.41
N ALA A 555 15.02 -3.99 -19.53
CA ALA A 555 14.09 -3.53 -20.54
C ALA A 555 14.63 -3.80 -21.97
N ARG A 556 13.82 -4.42 -22.79
CA ARG A 556 14.12 -4.72 -24.18
C ARG A 556 13.63 -3.59 -25.09
N ALA A 557 14.39 -3.29 -26.14
CA ALA A 557 13.92 -2.45 -27.22
C ALA A 557 12.71 -3.11 -27.93
N ASP A 558 11.91 -2.30 -28.58
CA ASP A 558 10.81 -2.80 -29.40
C ASP A 558 11.32 -3.71 -30.50
N GLU A 559 10.65 -4.84 -30.72
CA GLU A 559 11.06 -5.85 -31.70
C GLU A 559 11.20 -5.29 -33.12
N PHE A 560 10.46 -4.23 -33.42
CA PHE A 560 10.46 -3.54 -34.70
C PHE A 560 11.42 -2.32 -34.76
N ASP A 561 12.20 -2.05 -33.70
CA ASP A 561 13.17 -0.95 -33.68
C ASP A 561 14.42 -1.33 -34.50
N LEU A 562 14.54 -0.71 -35.65
CA LEU A 562 15.67 -0.93 -36.55
C LEU A 562 17.00 -0.38 -36.01
N MET A 563 16.97 0.64 -35.12
CA MET A 563 18.19 1.13 -34.48
C MET A 563 18.76 0.11 -33.49
N ALA A 564 17.90 -0.59 -32.77
CA ALA A 564 18.33 -1.66 -31.86
C ALA A 564 18.96 -2.83 -32.62
N ALA A 565 18.49 -3.11 -33.84
CA ALA A 565 19.03 -4.16 -34.69
C ALA A 565 20.35 -3.72 -35.41
N PHE A 566 20.51 -2.43 -35.72
CA PHE A 566 21.60 -1.88 -36.51
C PHE A 566 22.24 -0.67 -35.81
N GLY A 567 22.80 -0.94 -34.63
CA GLY A 567 23.45 0.07 -33.77
C GLY A 567 24.68 0.67 -34.47
N LYS A 568 24.89 1.97 -34.25
CA LYS A 568 26.01 2.76 -34.74
C LYS A 568 26.69 3.42 -33.56
N ALA A 569 27.99 3.62 -33.62
CA ALA A 569 28.67 4.39 -32.57
C ALA A 569 28.04 5.78 -32.44
N GLY A 570 27.74 6.19 -31.20
CA GLY A 570 27.01 7.43 -30.89
C GLY A 570 25.49 7.31 -30.85
N ASP A 571 24.92 6.14 -31.17
CA ASP A 571 23.49 5.90 -30.86
C ASP A 571 23.27 5.83 -29.38
N ARG A 572 22.14 6.35 -28.95
CA ARG A 572 21.69 6.15 -27.56
C ARG A 572 21.29 4.69 -27.34
N GLN A 573 22.24 3.89 -26.90
CA GLN A 573 21.94 2.54 -26.43
C GLN A 573 21.65 2.60 -24.92
N ARG A 574 20.44 2.21 -24.51
CA ARG A 574 20.00 2.30 -23.12
C ARG A 574 20.99 1.68 -22.14
N ARG A 575 21.58 0.54 -22.51
CA ARG A 575 22.54 -0.15 -21.64
C ARG A 575 23.83 0.67 -21.44
N ASP A 576 24.33 1.30 -22.49
CA ASP A 576 25.54 2.13 -22.40
C ASP A 576 25.22 3.48 -21.73
N ASP A 577 24.02 4.02 -21.93
CA ASP A 577 23.55 5.23 -21.24
C ASP A 577 23.40 5.00 -19.72
N GLU A 578 22.86 3.84 -19.30
CA GLU A 578 22.73 3.46 -17.88
C GLU A 578 24.10 3.19 -17.23
N ARG A 579 25.07 2.63 -17.94
CA ARG A 579 26.45 2.50 -17.47
C ARG A 579 27.11 3.87 -17.30
N ASN A 580 26.93 4.73 -18.27
CA ASN A 580 27.46 6.09 -18.20
C ASN A 580 26.78 6.92 -17.08
N LEU A 581 25.48 6.71 -16.83
CA LEU A 581 24.78 7.31 -15.71
C LEU A 581 25.41 6.93 -14.37
N PHE A 582 25.75 5.65 -14.19
CA PHE A 582 26.42 5.19 -12.96
C PHE A 582 27.81 5.80 -12.79
N LEU A 583 28.56 5.95 -13.89
CA LEU A 583 29.83 6.67 -13.90
C LEU A 583 29.64 8.14 -13.48
N ASP A 584 28.65 8.83 -14.05
CA ASP A 584 28.36 10.22 -13.71
C ASP A 584 27.99 10.40 -12.22
N LEU A 585 27.22 9.45 -11.65
CA LEU A 585 26.87 9.47 -10.23
C LEU A 585 28.08 9.20 -9.31
N LEU A 586 28.99 8.32 -9.72
CA LEU A 586 30.27 8.09 -9.03
C LEU A 586 31.13 9.36 -9.04
N LEU A 587 31.22 10.05 -10.18
CA LEU A 587 32.01 11.26 -10.33
C LEU A 587 31.38 12.51 -9.71
N ALA A 588 30.07 12.50 -9.48
CA ALA A 588 29.32 13.60 -8.86
C ALA A 588 29.58 13.73 -7.35
N ALA A 589 29.97 12.65 -6.67
CA ALA A 589 30.22 12.64 -5.22
C ALA A 589 31.65 13.14 -4.93
N SER A 590 31.82 14.14 -4.04
CA SER A 590 33.18 14.58 -3.64
C SER A 590 33.67 13.88 -2.36
N ASP A 591 32.80 13.67 -1.36
CA ASP A 591 33.22 13.19 -0.04
C ASP A 591 32.83 11.72 0.19
N ARG A 592 31.57 11.36 -0.08
CA ARG A 592 31.03 10.01 0.19
C ARG A 592 30.11 9.53 -0.92
N LEU A 593 30.23 8.25 -1.24
CA LEU A 593 29.29 7.49 -2.08
C LEU A 593 28.67 6.36 -1.23
N PHE A 594 27.39 6.48 -0.98
CA PHE A 594 26.60 5.48 -0.25
C PHE A 594 25.77 4.69 -1.26
N ILE A 595 25.84 3.37 -1.22
CA ILE A 595 25.07 2.48 -2.09
C ILE A 595 24.30 1.51 -1.19
N ALA A 596 22.99 1.34 -1.40
CA ALA A 596 22.22 0.36 -0.66
C ALA A 596 21.32 -0.48 -1.59
N TYR A 597 21.20 -1.74 -1.25
CA TYR A 597 20.38 -2.69 -1.99
C TYR A 597 19.73 -3.74 -1.06
N THR A 598 18.67 -4.40 -1.58
CA THR A 598 18.02 -5.52 -0.90
C THR A 598 18.82 -6.79 -1.14
N GLY A 599 19.80 -7.04 -0.28
CA GLY A 599 20.71 -8.18 -0.43
C GLY A 599 20.34 -9.42 0.42
N ARG A 600 19.22 -9.34 1.16
CA ARG A 600 18.71 -10.42 1.99
C ARG A 600 17.19 -10.55 1.89
N SER A 601 16.71 -11.77 1.70
CA SER A 601 15.27 -12.06 1.68
C SER A 601 14.65 -11.95 3.08
N ILE A 602 13.51 -11.27 3.20
CA ILE A 602 12.76 -11.16 4.47
C ILE A 602 12.22 -12.53 4.94
N ARG A 603 11.98 -13.47 4.02
CA ARG A 603 11.32 -14.75 4.34
C ARG A 603 12.27 -15.77 4.95
N ASP A 604 13.47 -15.89 4.40
CA ASP A 604 14.39 -16.99 4.69
C ASP A 604 15.85 -16.52 4.85
N ASN A 605 16.07 -15.19 4.82
CA ASN A 605 17.38 -14.56 4.90
C ASN A 605 18.37 -15.02 3.80
N ALA A 606 17.86 -15.55 2.69
CA ALA A 606 18.69 -15.95 1.55
C ALA A 606 19.39 -14.72 0.94
N PRO A 607 20.67 -14.84 0.50
CA PRO A 607 21.37 -13.75 -0.16
C PRO A 607 20.77 -13.45 -1.54
N LEU A 608 20.68 -12.17 -1.86
CA LEU A 608 20.25 -11.63 -3.15
C LEU A 608 21.39 -10.79 -3.74
N PRO A 609 21.65 -10.86 -5.05
CA PRO A 609 22.73 -10.09 -5.67
C PRO A 609 22.37 -8.60 -5.78
N PRO A 610 23.37 -7.71 -5.79
CA PRO A 610 23.20 -6.31 -6.14
C PRO A 610 23.00 -6.12 -7.65
N ALA A 611 22.76 -4.88 -8.09
CA ALA A 611 22.85 -4.49 -9.48
C ALA A 611 24.24 -4.79 -10.05
N ALA A 612 24.30 -5.20 -11.32
CA ALA A 612 25.56 -5.63 -11.95
C ALA A 612 26.66 -4.57 -11.89
N LEU A 613 26.30 -3.28 -12.00
CA LEU A 613 27.30 -2.20 -11.93
C LEU A 613 27.86 -2.00 -10.51
N VAL A 614 27.08 -2.28 -9.48
CA VAL A 614 27.55 -2.29 -8.08
C VAL A 614 28.51 -3.46 -7.87
N ASP A 615 28.21 -4.61 -8.46
CA ASP A 615 29.07 -5.80 -8.41
C ASP A 615 30.39 -5.56 -9.13
N GLU A 616 30.36 -4.97 -10.36
CA GLU A 616 31.56 -4.55 -11.12
C GLU A 616 32.41 -3.56 -10.30
N LEU A 617 31.81 -2.60 -9.60
CA LEU A 617 32.53 -1.65 -8.74
C LEU A 617 33.20 -2.36 -7.55
N LEU A 618 32.47 -3.24 -6.86
CA LEU A 618 33.01 -4.02 -5.74
C LEU A 618 34.17 -4.94 -6.17
N ASP A 619 34.06 -5.57 -7.34
CA ASP A 619 35.13 -6.40 -7.88
C ASP A 619 36.38 -5.56 -8.20
N TYR A 620 36.21 -4.38 -8.82
CA TYR A 620 37.32 -3.47 -9.06
C TYR A 620 38.00 -3.03 -7.76
N LEU A 621 37.23 -2.57 -6.78
CA LEU A 621 37.74 -2.14 -5.47
C LEU A 621 38.46 -3.28 -4.75
N ALA A 622 37.91 -4.49 -4.80
CA ALA A 622 38.51 -5.67 -4.20
C ALA A 622 39.86 -6.05 -4.83
N GLN A 623 39.95 -6.00 -6.17
CA GLN A 623 41.18 -6.32 -6.91
C GLN A 623 42.28 -5.29 -6.63
N VAL A 624 41.93 -4.00 -6.67
CA VAL A 624 42.90 -2.93 -6.39
C VAL A 624 43.36 -2.98 -4.93
N SER A 625 42.44 -3.19 -4.00
CA SER A 625 42.75 -3.26 -2.55
C SER A 625 43.56 -4.50 -2.17
N ALA A 626 43.35 -5.64 -2.83
CA ALA A 626 44.07 -6.87 -2.56
C ALA A 626 45.44 -6.95 -3.25
N GLY A 627 45.63 -6.22 -4.38
CA GLY A 627 46.81 -6.19 -5.20
C GLY A 627 46.88 -7.30 -6.26
N GLU A 628 47.71 -7.11 -7.27
CA GLU A 628 47.80 -7.93 -8.49
C GLU A 628 48.04 -9.44 -8.25
N HIS A 629 48.70 -9.80 -7.17
CA HIS A 629 49.11 -11.19 -6.87
C HIS A 629 48.27 -11.84 -5.77
N ALA A 630 47.14 -11.23 -5.36
CA ALA A 630 46.29 -11.73 -4.30
C ALA A 630 45.59 -13.03 -4.69
N SER A 631 45.40 -13.92 -3.72
CA SER A 631 44.60 -15.09 -3.89
C SER A 631 43.10 -14.76 -3.94
N PRO A 632 42.24 -15.61 -4.52
CA PRO A 632 40.80 -15.38 -4.52
C PRO A 632 40.18 -15.14 -3.14
N ALA A 633 40.77 -15.74 -2.08
CA ALA A 633 40.32 -15.54 -0.71
C ALA A 633 40.68 -14.14 -0.15
N GLU A 634 41.84 -13.60 -0.54
CA GLU A 634 42.28 -12.25 -0.17
C GLU A 634 41.43 -11.20 -0.91
N VAL A 635 41.13 -11.43 -2.18
CA VAL A 635 40.20 -10.55 -2.96
C VAL A 635 38.81 -10.56 -2.33
N GLU A 636 38.29 -11.72 -1.96
CA GLU A 636 36.97 -11.78 -1.29
C GLU A 636 36.98 -11.08 0.08
N HIS A 637 38.07 -11.23 0.85
CA HIS A 637 38.21 -10.49 2.11
C HIS A 637 38.27 -8.99 1.90
N ALA A 638 38.99 -8.51 0.88
CA ALA A 638 39.06 -7.12 0.51
C ALA A 638 37.69 -6.59 0.07
N ARG A 639 36.92 -7.39 -0.70
CA ARG A 639 35.54 -7.05 -1.09
C ARG A 639 34.63 -6.81 0.11
N GLN A 640 34.70 -7.68 1.13
CA GLN A 640 33.90 -7.55 2.35
C GLN A 640 34.22 -6.29 3.15
N ALA A 641 35.40 -5.69 2.99
CA ALA A 641 35.77 -4.45 3.65
C ALA A 641 34.91 -3.24 3.21
N PHE A 642 34.30 -3.27 2.02
CA PHE A 642 33.41 -2.21 1.51
C PHE A 642 31.93 -2.47 1.79
N ILE A 643 31.57 -3.64 2.34
CA ILE A 643 30.20 -4.07 2.54
C ILE A 643 29.83 -3.96 4.03
N VAL A 644 28.69 -3.37 4.33
CA VAL A 644 28.11 -3.29 5.66
C VAL A 644 26.79 -4.07 5.65
N GLU A 645 26.77 -5.21 6.32
CA GLU A 645 25.53 -6.01 6.46
C GLU A 645 24.68 -5.52 7.62
N HIS A 646 23.40 -5.28 7.37
CA HIS A 646 22.45 -4.81 8.36
C HIS A 646 21.54 -5.94 8.86
N PRO A 647 21.30 -6.06 10.18
CA PRO A 647 20.29 -6.93 10.75
C PRO A 647 18.89 -6.59 10.22
N LEU A 648 18.03 -7.60 10.13
CA LEU A 648 16.63 -7.43 9.72
C LEU A 648 15.89 -6.43 10.61
N GLN A 649 16.13 -6.50 11.92
CA GLN A 649 15.43 -5.68 12.90
C GLN A 649 16.21 -4.40 13.21
N ALA A 650 15.54 -3.26 13.12
CA ALA A 650 16.12 -1.95 13.43
C ALA A 650 16.54 -1.80 14.91
N PHE A 651 15.97 -2.62 15.78
CA PHE A 651 16.29 -2.67 17.21
C PHE A 651 17.27 -3.80 17.60
N ALA A 652 18.00 -4.35 16.63
CA ALA A 652 19.04 -5.33 16.94
C ALA A 652 20.12 -4.72 17.83
N SER A 653 20.59 -5.49 18.82
CA SER A 653 21.61 -5.06 19.80
C SER A 653 22.91 -4.58 19.14
N ASP A 654 23.19 -5.04 17.94
CA ASP A 654 24.41 -4.72 17.18
C ASP A 654 24.51 -3.22 16.86
N TYR A 655 23.37 -2.53 16.67
CA TYR A 655 23.32 -1.08 16.43
C TYR A 655 23.68 -0.24 17.65
N PHE A 656 23.57 -0.82 18.85
CA PHE A 656 23.78 -0.13 20.14
C PHE A 656 25.00 -0.67 20.88
N SER A 657 25.84 -1.44 20.18
CA SER A 657 27.11 -1.95 20.66
C SER A 657 28.24 -0.93 20.43
N ALA A 658 29.40 -1.16 21.00
CA ALA A 658 30.58 -0.30 20.78
C ALA A 658 31.21 -0.45 19.37
N GLN A 659 30.64 -1.25 18.48
CA GLN A 659 31.07 -1.40 17.09
C GLN A 659 30.66 -0.19 16.28
N ARG A 660 31.62 0.50 15.65
CA ARG A 660 31.37 1.76 14.93
C ARG A 660 30.66 1.62 13.59
N GLU A 661 30.58 0.42 13.00
CA GLU A 661 30.01 0.22 11.67
C GLU A 661 28.48 0.22 11.66
N LEU A 662 27.88 -0.31 12.74
CA LEU A 662 26.44 -0.32 12.94
C LEU A 662 26.10 0.61 14.11
N PHE A 663 25.26 1.58 13.85
CA PHE A 663 24.75 2.51 14.87
C PHE A 663 23.36 3.01 14.52
N SER A 664 22.64 3.51 15.50
CA SER A 664 21.36 4.19 15.33
C SER A 664 21.23 5.30 16.38
N TYR A 665 20.62 6.40 15.98
CA TYR A 665 20.29 7.53 16.83
C TYR A 665 18.91 7.42 17.47
N ASP A 666 18.22 6.28 17.29
CA ASP A 666 16.89 6.06 17.83
C ASP A 666 16.93 5.52 19.26
N ALA A 667 16.63 6.40 20.23
CA ALA A 667 16.65 6.07 21.65
C ALA A 667 15.60 5.02 22.03
N ASP A 668 14.42 5.02 21.40
CA ASP A 668 13.35 4.07 21.69
C ASP A 668 13.77 2.66 21.24
N ARG A 669 14.43 2.56 20.09
CA ARG A 669 15.00 1.29 19.60
C ARG A 669 16.16 0.80 20.49
N ALA A 670 16.97 1.70 21.02
CA ALA A 670 18.03 1.36 21.99
C ALA A 670 17.46 0.80 23.30
N GLU A 671 16.40 1.43 23.82
CA GLU A 671 15.70 0.93 25.00
C GLU A 671 15.11 -0.46 24.74
N LEU A 672 14.43 -0.63 23.60
CA LEU A 672 13.88 -1.92 23.21
C LEU A 672 14.97 -3.01 23.07
N ALA A 673 16.10 -2.70 22.42
CA ALA A 673 17.24 -3.61 22.32
C ALA A 673 17.75 -4.03 23.71
N THR A 674 17.86 -3.08 24.65
CA THR A 674 18.28 -3.34 26.02
C THR A 674 17.30 -4.24 26.76
N LEU A 675 15.99 -3.99 26.60
CA LEU A 675 14.93 -4.81 27.19
C LEU A 675 14.94 -6.25 26.66
N LEU A 676 15.16 -6.41 25.34
CA LEU A 676 15.23 -7.73 24.71
C LEU A 676 16.51 -8.50 25.07
N ALA A 677 17.63 -7.82 25.27
CA ALA A 677 18.90 -8.42 25.67
C ALA A 677 18.97 -8.80 27.16
N ALA A 678 18.05 -8.30 27.97
CA ALA A 678 18.01 -8.60 29.39
C ALA A 678 17.81 -10.12 29.61
N PRO A 679 18.69 -10.80 30.39
CA PRO A 679 18.67 -12.25 30.56
C PRO A 679 17.43 -12.78 31.31
N GLN A 680 16.68 -11.90 31.92
CA GLN A 680 15.33 -12.16 32.45
C GLN A 680 14.48 -10.99 31.97
N HIS A 681 13.52 -11.27 31.12
CA HIS A 681 12.42 -10.33 30.95
C HIS A 681 11.84 -10.10 32.34
N PRO A 682 11.82 -8.88 32.88
CA PRO A 682 11.10 -8.65 34.13
C PRO A 682 9.71 -9.24 33.91
N ALA A 683 9.30 -10.14 34.77
CA ALA A 683 7.96 -10.71 34.69
C ALA A 683 7.03 -9.54 34.46
N ALA A 684 6.18 -9.60 33.42
CA ALA A 684 5.31 -8.48 33.05
C ALA A 684 4.61 -8.02 34.34
N ALA A 685 4.73 -6.74 34.67
CA ALA A 685 4.14 -6.21 35.90
C ALA A 685 2.67 -6.62 35.92
N SER A 686 2.23 -7.08 37.09
CA SER A 686 0.82 -7.46 37.27
C SER A 686 -0.07 -6.28 36.93
N PHE A 687 -1.13 -6.55 36.15
CA PHE A 687 -2.10 -5.49 35.84
C PHE A 687 -2.90 -5.09 37.11
N PHE A 688 -3.13 -6.06 38.00
CA PHE A 688 -3.78 -5.84 39.29
C PHE A 688 -2.84 -6.27 40.42
N ASP A 689 -2.21 -5.33 41.09
CA ASP A 689 -1.40 -5.60 42.28
C ASP A 689 -2.20 -5.62 43.58
N GLN A 690 -3.32 -4.91 43.58
CA GLN A 690 -4.23 -4.80 44.70
C GLN A 690 -5.68 -4.90 44.24
N PRO A 691 -6.60 -5.38 45.07
CA PRO A 691 -8.03 -5.35 44.76
C PRO A 691 -8.52 -3.91 44.53
N LEU A 692 -9.37 -3.72 43.56
CA LEU A 692 -10.13 -2.48 43.38
C LEU A 692 -11.02 -2.22 44.60
N PRO A 693 -11.36 -0.96 44.90
CA PRO A 693 -12.29 -0.62 45.98
C PRO A 693 -13.62 -1.36 45.80
N ALA A 694 -14.19 -1.82 46.92
CA ALA A 694 -15.53 -2.40 46.90
C ALA A 694 -16.53 -1.36 46.40
N GLU A 695 -17.51 -1.81 45.61
CA GLU A 695 -18.62 -0.95 45.18
C GLU A 695 -19.65 -0.80 46.27
N ASP A 696 -20.36 0.32 46.26
CA ASP A 696 -21.51 0.51 47.13
C ASP A 696 -22.59 -0.54 46.86
N ALA A 697 -23.36 -0.89 47.86
CA ALA A 697 -24.42 -1.88 47.80
C ALA A 697 -25.60 -1.36 46.95
N SER A 698 -25.42 -1.27 45.65
CA SER A 698 -26.43 -0.92 44.66
C SER A 698 -27.16 -2.18 44.17
N PRO A 699 -28.46 -2.11 43.83
CA PRO A 699 -29.10 -3.20 43.10
C PRO A 699 -28.39 -3.52 41.80
N VAL A 700 -28.12 -4.78 41.52
CA VAL A 700 -27.47 -5.27 40.32
C VAL A 700 -28.50 -5.79 39.33
N ALA A 701 -28.42 -5.35 38.07
CA ALA A 701 -29.25 -5.87 37.02
C ALA A 701 -28.89 -7.35 36.71
N PHE A 702 -29.88 -8.19 36.48
CA PHE A 702 -29.66 -9.60 36.18
C PHE A 702 -28.80 -9.80 34.91
N ASP A 703 -29.01 -8.97 33.90
CA ASP A 703 -28.20 -9.02 32.66
C ASP A 703 -26.72 -8.68 32.90
N GLU A 704 -26.43 -7.79 33.87
CA GLU A 704 -25.08 -7.49 34.29
C GLU A 704 -24.43 -8.70 34.99
N PHE A 705 -25.18 -9.35 35.87
CA PHE A 705 -24.75 -10.57 36.55
C PHE A 705 -24.45 -11.70 35.57
N VAL A 706 -25.34 -11.95 34.59
CA VAL A 706 -25.16 -12.96 33.55
C VAL A 706 -23.98 -12.61 32.67
N ARG A 707 -23.84 -11.36 32.26
CA ARG A 707 -22.75 -10.86 31.41
C ARG A 707 -21.39 -11.06 32.07
N PHE A 708 -21.28 -10.76 33.35
CA PHE A 708 -20.09 -11.05 34.13
C PHE A 708 -19.70 -12.53 34.06
N TRP A 709 -20.60 -13.42 34.35
CA TRP A 709 -20.32 -14.86 34.34
C TRP A 709 -19.98 -15.41 32.95
N ARG A 710 -20.50 -14.81 31.92
CA ARG A 710 -20.15 -15.17 30.54
C ARG A 710 -18.67 -14.83 30.20
N HIS A 711 -18.11 -13.81 30.82
CA HIS A 711 -16.72 -13.40 30.62
C HIS A 711 -16.22 -12.47 31.75
N PRO A 712 -15.79 -13.00 32.90
CA PRO A 712 -15.48 -12.20 34.08
C PRO A 712 -14.38 -11.15 33.85
N ALA A 713 -13.31 -11.51 33.13
CA ALA A 713 -12.21 -10.59 32.84
C ALA A 713 -12.65 -9.40 31.95
N ARG A 714 -13.44 -9.65 30.91
CA ARG A 714 -13.97 -8.58 30.02
C ARG A 714 -14.96 -7.68 30.79
N ALA A 715 -15.80 -8.26 31.64
CA ALA A 715 -16.70 -7.49 32.49
C ALA A 715 -15.95 -6.61 33.48
N LEU A 716 -14.91 -7.14 34.16
CA LEU A 716 -14.07 -6.37 35.05
C LEU A 716 -13.40 -5.16 34.34
N LEU A 717 -12.79 -5.38 33.20
CA LEU A 717 -12.12 -4.33 32.44
C LEU A 717 -13.09 -3.24 31.98
N ARG A 718 -14.25 -3.64 31.44
CA ARG A 718 -15.24 -2.69 30.91
C ARG A 718 -16.00 -1.98 32.04
N ASP A 719 -16.57 -2.71 32.99
CA ASP A 719 -17.53 -2.14 33.93
C ASP A 719 -16.84 -1.39 35.08
N ARG A 720 -15.58 -1.74 35.41
CA ARG A 720 -14.84 -1.12 36.50
C ARG A 720 -13.75 -0.14 36.04
N LEU A 721 -13.16 -0.36 34.86
CA LEU A 721 -12.06 0.44 34.35
C LEU A 721 -12.40 1.21 33.05
N GLY A 722 -13.60 1.01 32.49
CA GLY A 722 -14.00 1.66 31.24
C GLY A 722 -13.24 1.18 30.00
N ILE A 723 -12.47 0.07 30.12
CA ILE A 723 -11.68 -0.48 29.01
C ILE A 723 -12.60 -1.35 28.15
N VAL A 724 -13.01 -0.81 27.02
CA VAL A 724 -13.78 -1.51 26.00
C VAL A 724 -12.82 -2.10 24.96
N LEU A 725 -12.75 -3.42 24.91
CA LEU A 725 -12.00 -4.13 23.87
C LEU A 725 -12.99 -4.40 22.72
N SER A 726 -12.95 -3.54 21.70
CA SER A 726 -13.65 -3.81 20.44
C SER A 726 -12.89 -4.90 19.69
N ASP A 727 -13.55 -5.97 19.32
CA ASP A 727 -13.11 -6.76 18.16
C ASP A 727 -13.27 -5.81 16.96
N ALA A 728 -12.29 -5.77 16.05
CA ALA A 728 -12.27 -4.85 14.89
C ALA A 728 -13.57 -4.99 14.06
N GLN A 729 -14.61 -4.27 14.47
CA GLN A 729 -15.87 -4.13 13.76
C GLN A 729 -15.78 -2.80 13.03
N GLY A 730 -15.67 -2.83 11.72
CA GLY A 730 -15.61 -1.63 10.89
C GLY A 730 -14.65 -1.71 9.72
N GLU A 731 -14.02 -2.86 9.49
CA GLU A 731 -13.27 -3.06 8.27
C GLU A 731 -14.23 -3.06 7.07
N LEU A 732 -14.06 -2.07 6.20
CA LEU A 732 -14.80 -2.02 4.94
C LEU A 732 -14.24 -3.10 4.01
N LEU A 733 -15.09 -4.05 3.67
CA LEU A 733 -14.76 -5.10 2.72
C LEU A 733 -15.17 -4.66 1.31
N ASP A 734 -14.38 -4.99 0.32
CA ASP A 734 -14.63 -4.74 -1.11
C ASP A 734 -15.25 -5.94 -1.85
N THR A 735 -15.33 -7.06 -1.16
CA THR A 735 -15.87 -8.32 -1.70
C THR A 735 -17.23 -8.63 -1.13
N GLU A 736 -18.15 -9.10 -1.98
CA GLU A 736 -19.45 -9.61 -1.54
C GLU A 736 -19.27 -10.89 -0.70
N PRO A 737 -20.10 -11.08 0.35
CA PRO A 737 -20.06 -12.32 1.11
C PRO A 737 -20.43 -13.50 0.20
N PHE A 738 -19.58 -14.51 0.14
CA PHE A 738 -19.87 -15.76 -0.58
C PHE A 738 -20.52 -16.79 0.34
N GLU A 739 -20.17 -16.75 1.62
CA GLU A 739 -20.69 -17.59 2.69
C GLU A 739 -21.28 -16.72 3.80
N LEU A 740 -22.31 -17.24 4.45
CA LEU A 740 -22.88 -16.63 5.64
C LEU A 740 -22.03 -17.05 6.85
N ASP A 741 -21.31 -16.11 7.42
CA ASP A 741 -20.49 -16.31 8.60
C ASP A 741 -21.33 -16.43 9.89
N TYR A 742 -20.67 -16.56 11.01
CA TYR A 742 -21.35 -16.72 12.31
C TYR A 742 -22.14 -15.47 12.71
N ALA A 743 -21.57 -14.28 12.49
CA ALA A 743 -22.21 -13.01 12.82
C ALA A 743 -23.41 -12.73 11.92
N GLY A 744 -23.28 -13.00 10.62
CA GLY A 744 -24.37 -12.88 9.67
C GLY A 744 -25.53 -13.84 9.94
N ARG A 745 -25.25 -15.07 10.44
CA ARG A 745 -26.30 -16.01 10.89
C ARG A 745 -27.04 -15.51 12.12
N ASP A 746 -26.33 -15.03 13.13
CA ASP A 746 -26.93 -14.47 14.34
C ASP A 746 -27.80 -13.26 13.98
N ALA A 747 -27.30 -12.33 13.16
CA ALA A 747 -28.05 -11.15 12.72
C ALA A 747 -29.28 -11.49 11.88
N LEU A 748 -29.19 -12.47 10.99
CA LEU A 748 -30.34 -12.99 10.23
C LEU A 748 -31.38 -13.62 11.17
N ALA A 749 -30.94 -14.39 12.15
CA ALA A 749 -31.83 -15.04 13.13
C ALA A 749 -32.53 -14.02 14.03
N ASP A 750 -31.83 -13.02 14.53
CA ASP A 750 -32.40 -11.95 15.37
C ASP A 750 -33.52 -11.19 14.64
N ARG A 751 -33.44 -11.06 13.33
CA ARG A 751 -34.50 -10.44 12.51
C ARG A 751 -35.66 -11.38 12.20
N LEU A 752 -35.36 -12.64 11.89
CA LEU A 752 -36.39 -13.59 11.40
C LEU A 752 -37.13 -14.32 12.53
N LEU A 753 -36.49 -14.59 13.66
CA LEU A 753 -37.12 -15.30 14.77
C LEU A 753 -38.31 -14.54 15.37
N PRO A 754 -38.26 -13.21 15.60
CA PRO A 754 -39.44 -12.47 16.05
C PRO A 754 -40.63 -12.63 15.07
N VAL A 755 -40.36 -12.50 13.75
CA VAL A 755 -41.39 -12.66 12.72
C VAL A 755 -41.93 -14.09 12.69
N LEU A 756 -41.04 -15.09 12.81
CA LEU A 756 -41.44 -16.49 12.87
C LEU A 756 -42.18 -16.87 14.15
N LEU A 757 -41.98 -16.14 15.25
CA LEU A 757 -42.64 -16.41 16.56
C LEU A 757 -43.90 -15.58 16.75
N ASP A 758 -44.08 -14.51 15.98
CA ASP A 758 -45.28 -13.65 16.03
C ASP A 758 -46.49 -14.47 15.56
N THR A 759 -47.33 -14.86 16.50
CA THR A 759 -48.50 -15.69 16.28
C THR A 759 -49.73 -14.82 16.52
N ASP A 760 -50.06 -13.96 15.59
CA ASP A 760 -51.47 -13.61 15.47
C ASP A 760 -52.16 -14.83 14.85
N ALA A 761 -52.97 -15.52 15.65
CA ALA A 761 -53.56 -16.82 15.31
C ALA A 761 -54.59 -16.77 14.16
N GLU A 762 -54.74 -15.65 13.50
CA GLU A 762 -55.63 -15.39 12.39
C GLU A 762 -54.90 -15.14 11.04
N GLU A 763 -53.57 -15.05 11.03
CA GLU A 763 -52.82 -14.80 9.80
C GLU A 763 -52.67 -16.10 9.00
N ASP A 764 -53.03 -16.08 7.71
CA ASP A 764 -52.86 -17.20 6.78
C ASP A 764 -51.35 -17.56 6.70
N ASP A 765 -51.05 -18.86 6.79
CA ASP A 765 -49.69 -19.41 6.74
C ASP A 765 -48.92 -18.95 5.48
N ALA A 766 -49.66 -18.62 4.41
CA ALA A 766 -49.12 -18.05 3.17
C ALA A 766 -48.64 -16.60 3.33
N VAL A 767 -49.37 -15.78 4.10
CA VAL A 767 -49.02 -14.36 4.36
C VAL A 767 -47.79 -14.30 5.26
N MET A 768 -47.75 -15.11 6.31
CA MET A 768 -46.56 -15.22 7.18
C MET A 768 -45.33 -15.71 6.41
N SER A 769 -45.49 -16.71 5.54
CA SER A 769 -44.42 -17.21 4.70
C SER A 769 -43.87 -16.13 3.73
N GLU A 770 -44.76 -15.26 3.21
CA GLU A 770 -44.36 -14.15 2.35
C GLU A 770 -43.64 -13.04 3.12
N ARG A 771 -44.10 -12.69 4.32
CA ARG A 771 -43.45 -11.72 5.21
C ARG A 771 -42.04 -12.15 5.56
N VAL A 772 -41.85 -13.40 6.01
CA VAL A 772 -40.56 -14.00 6.31
C VAL A 772 -39.63 -13.98 5.07
N ARG A 773 -40.19 -14.31 3.91
CA ARG A 773 -39.44 -14.30 2.65
C ARG A 773 -38.95 -12.87 2.29
N ARG A 774 -39.78 -11.85 2.49
CA ARG A 774 -39.46 -10.45 2.25
C ARG A 774 -38.33 -9.97 3.18
N VAL A 775 -38.48 -10.21 4.49
CA VAL A 775 -37.43 -9.83 5.46
C VAL A 775 -36.09 -10.53 5.14
N ALA A 776 -36.15 -11.84 4.90
CA ALA A 776 -34.94 -12.59 4.52
C ALA A 776 -34.34 -12.12 3.20
N ALA A 777 -35.21 -11.75 2.24
CA ALA A 777 -34.73 -11.24 0.95
C ALA A 777 -34.08 -9.85 1.08
N ALA A 778 -34.53 -9.03 2.01
CA ALA A 778 -33.99 -7.69 2.26
C ALA A 778 -32.76 -7.68 3.18
N SER A 779 -32.42 -8.80 3.84
CA SER A 779 -31.31 -8.88 4.81
C SER A 779 -29.93 -8.71 4.15
N PRO A 780 -29.06 -7.79 4.61
CA PRO A 780 -27.77 -7.45 3.98
C PRO A 780 -26.70 -8.52 4.17
N GLU A 781 -26.87 -9.45 5.07
CA GLU A 781 -25.89 -10.49 5.39
C GLU A 781 -25.86 -11.60 4.33
N LEU A 782 -26.92 -11.74 3.54
CA LEU A 782 -27.02 -12.78 2.53
C LEU A 782 -26.29 -12.41 1.25
N PRO A 783 -25.54 -13.35 0.67
CA PRO A 783 -24.96 -13.17 -0.67
C PRO A 783 -26.02 -12.80 -1.72
N GLY A 784 -25.58 -12.13 -2.80
CA GLY A 784 -26.45 -11.82 -3.93
C GLY A 784 -26.85 -13.06 -4.75
N GLY A 785 -27.89 -12.93 -5.58
CA GLY A 785 -28.26 -13.89 -6.62
C GLY A 785 -28.64 -15.29 -6.14
N ALA A 786 -28.29 -16.28 -6.95
CA ALA A 786 -28.61 -17.70 -6.72
C ALA A 786 -27.95 -18.25 -5.43
N THR A 787 -26.74 -17.80 -5.12
CA THR A 787 -26.02 -18.20 -3.91
C THR A 787 -26.78 -17.76 -2.67
N GLY A 788 -27.24 -16.51 -2.61
CA GLY A 788 -28.07 -16.01 -1.52
C GLY A 788 -29.43 -16.73 -1.41
N ALA A 789 -30.01 -17.13 -2.53
CA ALA A 789 -31.24 -17.91 -2.51
C ALA A 789 -31.04 -19.31 -1.87
N ILE A 790 -29.89 -19.94 -2.11
CA ILE A 790 -29.57 -21.25 -1.50
C ILE A 790 -29.33 -21.09 0.00
N TRP A 791 -28.55 -20.12 0.43
CA TRP A 791 -28.31 -19.83 1.83
C TRP A 791 -29.62 -19.50 2.56
N ARG A 792 -30.44 -18.61 1.98
CA ARG A 792 -31.74 -18.25 2.52
C ARG A 792 -32.64 -19.48 2.73
N ALA A 793 -32.75 -20.36 1.74
CA ALA A 793 -33.57 -21.57 1.84
C ALA A 793 -33.07 -22.48 2.97
N ARG A 794 -31.78 -22.64 3.12
CA ARG A 794 -31.13 -23.44 4.15
C ARG A 794 -31.38 -22.88 5.55
N GLU A 795 -31.10 -21.60 5.76
CA GLU A 795 -31.22 -20.94 7.06
C GLU A 795 -32.71 -20.81 7.47
N LEU A 796 -33.61 -20.48 6.55
CA LEU A 796 -35.05 -20.47 6.82
C LEU A 796 -35.57 -21.81 7.25
N GLY A 797 -35.10 -22.92 6.69
CA GLY A 797 -35.45 -24.27 7.10
C GLY A 797 -35.10 -24.54 8.56
N ALA A 798 -33.85 -24.20 8.95
CA ALA A 798 -33.34 -24.37 10.32
C ALA A 798 -34.03 -23.43 11.32
N LEU A 799 -34.26 -22.16 10.94
CA LEU A 799 -34.99 -21.20 11.78
C LEU A 799 -36.43 -21.57 12.01
N ARG A 800 -37.15 -22.07 10.98
CA ARG A 800 -38.51 -22.60 11.12
C ARG A 800 -38.58 -23.79 12.07
N GLN A 801 -37.59 -24.68 12.03
CA GLN A 801 -37.51 -25.80 12.96
C GLN A 801 -37.33 -25.34 14.40
N LEU A 802 -36.43 -24.37 14.64
CA LEU A 802 -36.27 -23.76 15.97
C LEU A 802 -37.56 -23.07 16.44
N ALA A 803 -38.12 -22.21 15.58
CA ALA A 803 -39.38 -21.52 15.90
C ALA A 803 -40.54 -22.48 16.23
N ALA A 804 -40.65 -23.60 15.50
CA ALA A 804 -41.65 -24.64 15.77
C ALA A 804 -41.43 -25.29 17.14
N SER A 805 -40.17 -25.49 17.57
CA SER A 805 -39.88 -26.02 18.91
C SER A 805 -40.25 -25.02 20.01
N VAL A 806 -39.91 -23.76 19.84
CA VAL A 806 -40.25 -22.67 20.77
C VAL A 806 -41.77 -22.47 20.83
N ARG A 807 -42.49 -22.45 19.69
CA ARG A 807 -43.93 -22.28 19.62
C ARG A 807 -44.71 -23.40 20.40
N ARG A 808 -44.21 -24.62 20.32
CA ARG A 808 -44.79 -25.74 21.08
C ARG A 808 -44.76 -25.52 22.60
N GLU A 809 -43.64 -24.97 23.09
CA GLU A 809 -43.48 -24.66 24.51
C GLU A 809 -44.32 -23.44 24.95
N VAL A 810 -44.45 -22.42 24.09
CA VAL A 810 -45.18 -21.18 24.40
C VAL A 810 -46.66 -21.21 24.05
N ALA A 811 -47.18 -22.30 23.51
CA ALA A 811 -48.58 -22.45 23.06
C ALA A 811 -49.63 -22.23 24.19
N SER A 812 -49.23 -22.45 25.43
CA SER A 812 -50.09 -22.23 26.61
C SER A 812 -50.16 -20.76 27.06
N GLY A 813 -49.57 -19.85 26.34
CA GLY A 813 -49.42 -18.44 26.70
C GLY A 813 -48.08 -18.14 27.34
N VAL A 814 -47.69 -16.88 27.28
CA VAL A 814 -46.40 -16.38 27.77
C VAL A 814 -46.62 -15.32 28.82
N GLU A 815 -45.90 -15.42 29.92
CA GLU A 815 -45.88 -14.47 31.01
C GLU A 815 -44.49 -13.85 31.16
N ARG A 816 -44.45 -12.62 31.63
CA ARG A 816 -43.18 -11.94 32.06
C ARG A 816 -43.21 -11.83 33.58
N LEU A 817 -42.12 -12.19 34.23
CA LEU A 817 -41.98 -12.12 35.67
C LEU A 817 -40.91 -11.09 36.06
N PRO A 818 -41.28 -9.88 36.47
CA PRO A 818 -40.34 -8.99 37.13
C PRO A 818 -39.98 -9.56 38.51
N PHE A 819 -38.75 -9.50 38.88
CA PHE A 819 -38.27 -10.01 40.16
C PHE A 819 -37.29 -9.07 40.83
N VAL A 820 -37.24 -9.16 42.16
CA VAL A 820 -36.20 -8.61 43.03
C VAL A 820 -35.85 -9.70 44.00
N LEU A 821 -34.58 -10.10 44.03
CA LEU A 821 -34.09 -11.17 44.91
C LEU A 821 -32.98 -10.62 45.80
N ASP A 822 -33.14 -10.76 47.10
CA ASP A 822 -32.10 -10.49 48.09
C ASP A 822 -31.31 -11.77 48.29
N ILE A 823 -30.05 -11.77 47.86
CA ILE A 823 -29.13 -12.89 48.01
C ILE A 823 -28.17 -12.56 49.15
N ALA A 824 -28.01 -13.48 50.10
CA ALA A 824 -26.95 -13.43 51.10
C ALA A 824 -25.72 -14.15 50.54
N PRO A 825 -24.73 -13.42 50.02
CA PRO A 825 -23.55 -14.04 49.45
C PRO A 825 -22.81 -14.86 50.51
N ARG A 826 -22.36 -16.02 50.13
CA ARG A 826 -21.59 -16.93 50.98
C ARG A 826 -20.33 -17.35 50.23
N TRP A 827 -19.16 -17.14 50.86
CA TRP A 827 -17.93 -17.62 50.29
C TRP A 827 -17.98 -19.13 50.11
N PRO A 828 -17.49 -19.69 48.98
CA PRO A 828 -17.51 -21.15 48.78
C PRO A 828 -16.82 -21.89 49.96
N ASP A 829 -17.31 -23.07 50.30
CA ASP A 829 -16.78 -23.85 51.41
C ASP A 829 -15.33 -24.28 51.12
N SER A 830 -14.50 -24.31 52.19
CA SER A 830 -13.08 -24.69 52.06
C SER A 830 -12.86 -26.13 51.55
N ALA A 831 -13.86 -26.96 51.62
CA ALA A 831 -13.85 -28.29 51.02
C ALA A 831 -13.93 -28.27 49.47
N ASP A 832 -14.52 -27.22 48.93
CA ASP A 832 -14.68 -27.04 47.46
C ASP A 832 -13.53 -26.24 46.85
N ILE A 833 -12.65 -25.66 47.67
CA ILE A 833 -11.52 -24.83 47.23
C ILE A 833 -10.20 -25.56 47.50
N ALA A 834 -9.47 -25.89 46.49
CA ALA A 834 -8.08 -26.31 46.58
C ALA A 834 -7.17 -25.07 46.64
N GLY A 835 -6.59 -24.80 47.80
CA GLY A 835 -5.70 -23.63 47.97
C GLY A 835 -6.47 -22.30 48.21
N THR A 836 -6.06 -21.24 47.56
CA THR A 836 -6.64 -19.89 47.59
C THR A 836 -7.09 -19.46 46.21
N LEU A 837 -8.24 -18.76 46.11
CA LEU A 837 -8.78 -18.30 44.82
C LEU A 837 -8.09 -17.05 44.31
N PHE A 838 -7.66 -16.15 45.24
CA PHE A 838 -7.03 -14.87 44.92
C PHE A 838 -5.70 -14.68 45.71
N GLY A 839 -5.08 -15.78 46.13
CA GLY A 839 -3.81 -15.72 46.86
C GLY A 839 -3.89 -14.97 48.19
N PRO A 840 -3.00 -14.00 48.44
CA PRO A 840 -2.99 -13.27 49.71
C PRO A 840 -4.21 -12.37 49.95
N HIS A 841 -5.01 -12.12 48.91
CA HIS A 841 -6.19 -11.23 48.97
C HIS A 841 -7.47 -11.91 49.39
N ASP A 842 -7.48 -13.25 49.51
CA ASP A 842 -8.70 -14.05 49.84
C ASP A 842 -9.45 -13.54 51.07
N ALA A 843 -8.75 -13.25 52.18
CA ALA A 843 -9.40 -12.81 53.40
C ALA A 843 -10.11 -11.45 53.23
N ALA A 844 -9.46 -10.49 52.58
CA ALA A 844 -10.04 -9.17 52.36
C ALA A 844 -11.21 -9.22 51.36
N LEU A 845 -11.11 -10.00 50.31
CA LEU A 845 -12.15 -10.16 49.31
C LEU A 845 -13.34 -10.92 49.86
N ARG A 846 -13.12 -11.93 50.70
CA ARG A 846 -14.18 -12.66 51.41
C ARG A 846 -15.01 -11.72 52.25
N GLN A 847 -14.34 -10.88 53.10
CA GLN A 847 -15.04 -9.92 53.93
C GLN A 847 -15.84 -8.90 53.12
N ALA A 848 -15.27 -8.39 52.04
CA ALA A 848 -15.96 -7.44 51.16
C ALA A 848 -17.14 -8.05 50.40
N ALA A 849 -17.04 -9.35 50.03
CA ALA A 849 -18.05 -10.06 49.27
C ALA A 849 -19.26 -10.53 50.09
N GLU A 850 -19.18 -10.59 51.41
CA GLU A 850 -20.25 -11.05 52.29
C GLU A 850 -21.39 -10.03 52.47
N THR A 851 -21.30 -8.82 51.92
CA THR A 851 -22.41 -7.84 51.98
C THR A 851 -23.57 -8.30 51.08
N PRO A 852 -24.85 -8.08 51.50
CA PRO A 852 -26.02 -8.51 50.71
C PRO A 852 -25.98 -8.01 49.27
N LEU A 853 -26.46 -8.82 48.36
CA LEU A 853 -26.61 -8.51 46.94
C LEU A 853 -28.11 -8.54 46.58
N GLN A 854 -28.63 -7.41 46.09
CA GLN A 854 -29.95 -7.34 45.54
C GLN A 854 -29.87 -7.47 44.02
N LEU A 855 -30.48 -8.54 43.49
CA LEU A 855 -30.55 -8.82 42.06
C LEU A 855 -31.94 -8.51 41.54
N HIS A 856 -32.07 -7.69 40.50
CA HIS A 856 -33.36 -7.31 39.94
C HIS A 856 -33.37 -7.52 38.40
N GLY A 857 -34.52 -7.77 37.84
CA GLY A 857 -34.70 -7.97 36.41
C GLY A 857 -36.09 -8.47 36.04
N THR A 858 -36.20 -8.94 34.82
CA THR A 858 -37.45 -9.56 34.31
C THR A 858 -37.11 -10.86 33.58
N LEU A 859 -37.69 -11.93 34.00
CA LEU A 859 -37.67 -13.19 33.25
C LEU A 859 -38.74 -13.15 32.17
N ASN A 860 -38.32 -13.41 30.94
CA ASN A 860 -39.23 -13.46 29.79
C ASN A 860 -39.57 -14.92 29.45
N LEU A 861 -40.59 -15.11 28.62
CA LEU A 861 -41.02 -16.40 28.08
C LEU A 861 -41.27 -17.47 29.16
N LEU A 862 -42.00 -17.11 30.21
CA LEU A 862 -42.50 -18.04 31.18
C LEU A 862 -43.83 -18.64 30.68
N THR A 863 -43.97 -19.95 30.79
CA THR A 863 -45.15 -20.69 30.37
C THR A 863 -45.74 -21.49 31.53
N GLY A 864 -46.90 -22.08 31.34
CA GLY A 864 -47.49 -22.99 32.30
C GLY A 864 -46.63 -24.23 32.61
N THR A 865 -45.64 -24.54 31.77
CA THR A 865 -44.72 -25.69 31.89
C THR A 865 -43.30 -25.33 32.34
N GLY A 866 -42.97 -24.06 32.40
CA GLY A 866 -41.64 -23.60 32.83
C GLY A 866 -41.15 -22.37 32.07
N GLN A 867 -39.85 -22.11 32.15
CA GLN A 867 -39.15 -21.05 31.40
C GLN A 867 -38.64 -21.60 30.08
N VAL A 868 -38.75 -20.80 29.02
CA VAL A 868 -38.20 -21.09 27.70
C VAL A 868 -37.12 -20.10 27.35
N ILE A 869 -35.96 -20.61 26.91
CA ILE A 869 -34.83 -19.83 26.41
C ILE A 869 -34.50 -20.39 25.04
N PHE A 870 -34.14 -19.52 24.09
CA PHE A 870 -33.71 -19.98 22.75
C PHE A 870 -32.62 -19.11 22.17
N ARG A 871 -31.79 -19.70 21.27
CA ARG A 871 -30.82 -19.02 20.50
C ARG A 871 -30.51 -19.80 19.21
N TYR A 872 -30.37 -19.13 18.07
CA TYR A 872 -30.04 -19.79 16.83
C TYR A 872 -28.54 -20.12 16.76
N ALA A 873 -28.09 -21.00 17.60
CA ALA A 873 -26.71 -21.52 17.64
C ALA A 873 -26.70 -22.90 18.31
N LYS A 874 -25.57 -23.60 18.20
CA LYS A 874 -25.27 -24.72 19.09
C LYS A 874 -24.99 -24.22 20.50
N ALA A 875 -25.36 -24.98 21.52
CA ALA A 875 -25.12 -24.63 22.90
C ALA A 875 -23.63 -24.52 23.18
N THR A 876 -23.18 -23.41 23.72
CA THR A 876 -21.84 -23.18 24.21
C THR A 876 -21.78 -23.19 25.73
N ALA A 877 -20.56 -23.24 26.29
CA ALA A 877 -20.39 -23.10 27.75
C ALA A 877 -21.10 -21.87 28.32
N ARG A 878 -21.12 -20.75 27.53
CA ARG A 878 -21.79 -19.50 27.91
C ARG A 878 -23.33 -19.62 27.91
N ASP A 879 -23.86 -20.43 27.00
CA ASP A 879 -25.30 -20.64 26.89
C ASP A 879 -25.82 -21.53 28.05
N TYR A 880 -25.09 -22.62 28.37
CA TYR A 880 -25.37 -23.43 29.56
C TYR A 880 -25.32 -22.60 30.84
N LEU A 881 -24.31 -21.74 30.99
CA LEU A 881 -24.17 -20.90 32.17
C LEU A 881 -25.28 -19.85 32.27
N SER A 882 -25.63 -19.17 31.19
CA SER A 882 -26.70 -18.18 31.15
C SER A 882 -28.05 -18.81 31.47
N ALA A 883 -28.33 -19.98 30.89
CA ALA A 883 -29.57 -20.74 31.17
C ALA A 883 -29.62 -21.21 32.63
N TRP A 884 -28.50 -21.64 33.19
CA TRP A 884 -28.38 -22.03 34.60
C TRP A 884 -28.70 -20.89 35.56
N LEU A 885 -28.08 -19.72 35.33
CA LEU A 885 -28.32 -18.54 36.16
C LEU A 885 -29.80 -18.09 36.07
N ALA A 886 -30.37 -18.09 34.88
CA ALA A 886 -31.80 -17.79 34.68
C ALA A 886 -32.69 -18.81 35.37
N HIS A 887 -32.35 -20.10 35.30
CA HIS A 887 -33.07 -21.16 35.98
C HIS A 887 -33.04 -21.03 37.51
N LEU A 888 -31.87 -20.71 38.09
CA LEU A 888 -31.77 -20.48 39.55
C LEU A 888 -32.63 -19.30 39.99
N VAL A 889 -32.61 -18.20 39.29
CA VAL A 889 -33.45 -17.02 39.55
C VAL A 889 -34.92 -17.37 39.38
N TYR A 890 -35.27 -18.11 38.35
CA TYR A 890 -36.65 -18.56 38.13
C TYR A 890 -37.15 -19.44 39.27
N CYS A 891 -36.37 -20.43 39.71
CA CYS A 891 -36.73 -21.29 40.85
C CYS A 891 -36.83 -20.51 42.16
N ALA A 892 -36.02 -19.46 42.38
CA ALA A 892 -36.09 -18.62 43.56
C ALA A 892 -37.30 -17.66 43.54
N ALA A 893 -37.55 -17.03 42.39
CA ALA A 893 -38.63 -16.04 42.24
C ALA A 893 -40.03 -16.69 42.20
N ARG A 894 -40.12 -17.97 41.76
CA ARG A 894 -41.43 -18.70 41.66
C ARG A 894 -41.32 -20.10 42.26
N PRO A 895 -41.23 -20.21 43.59
CA PRO A 895 -41.03 -21.50 44.29
C PRO A 895 -42.16 -22.51 44.13
N ASP A 896 -43.38 -22.04 43.89
CA ASP A 896 -44.58 -22.87 43.69
C ASP A 896 -44.87 -23.20 42.21
N GLY A 897 -44.03 -22.71 41.27
CA GLY A 897 -44.21 -22.93 39.84
C GLY A 897 -43.56 -24.22 39.32
N PRO A 898 -43.76 -24.50 38.01
CA PRO A 898 -43.08 -25.62 37.36
C PRO A 898 -41.60 -25.28 37.20
N ARG A 899 -40.77 -25.67 38.15
CA ARG A 899 -39.31 -25.38 38.21
C ARG A 899 -38.52 -26.13 37.12
N ARG A 900 -38.82 -25.82 35.87
CA ARG A 900 -38.22 -26.38 34.65
C ARG A 900 -37.80 -25.22 33.74
N THR A 901 -36.64 -25.29 33.18
CA THR A 901 -36.20 -24.38 32.12
C THR A 901 -35.74 -25.19 30.91
N VAL A 902 -36.25 -24.87 29.73
CA VAL A 902 -35.85 -25.50 28.47
C VAL A 902 -35.10 -24.50 27.63
N TRP A 903 -33.96 -24.91 27.09
CA TRP A 903 -33.19 -24.15 26.13
C TRP A 903 -33.26 -24.84 24.77
N HIS A 904 -33.57 -24.07 23.71
CA HIS A 904 -33.65 -24.53 22.33
C HIS A 904 -32.58 -23.88 21.48
N GLY A 905 -31.82 -24.66 20.75
CA GLY A 905 -30.81 -24.22 19.81
C GLY A 905 -30.98 -24.74 18.39
N SER A 906 -29.97 -24.53 17.57
CA SER A 906 -29.91 -25.04 16.20
C SER A 906 -29.62 -26.55 16.19
N GLY A 907 -30.70 -27.36 16.18
CA GLY A 907 -30.62 -28.82 16.12
C GLY A 907 -30.38 -29.53 17.46
N GLU A 908 -30.36 -28.81 18.57
CA GLU A 908 -30.20 -29.38 19.90
C GLU A 908 -31.07 -28.66 20.95
N SER A 909 -31.44 -29.34 21.99
CA SER A 909 -32.19 -28.77 23.11
C SER A 909 -31.80 -29.46 24.42
N PHE A 910 -31.81 -28.70 25.50
CA PHE A 910 -31.58 -29.24 26.84
C PHE A 910 -32.59 -28.66 27.84
N GLU A 911 -32.75 -29.36 28.92
CA GLU A 911 -33.58 -28.87 30.02
C GLU A 911 -32.87 -28.92 31.39
N LEU A 912 -33.25 -28.00 32.23
CA LEU A 912 -32.81 -27.91 33.62
C LEU A 912 -33.96 -28.30 34.55
N THR A 913 -33.67 -29.24 35.45
CA THR A 913 -34.63 -29.79 36.39
C THR A 913 -34.64 -28.97 37.69
N ALA A 914 -35.76 -29.05 38.44
CA ALA A 914 -35.99 -28.31 39.65
C ALA A 914 -34.82 -28.33 40.65
N VAL A 915 -34.47 -27.16 41.16
CA VAL A 915 -33.48 -26.97 42.22
C VAL A 915 -34.19 -26.77 43.56
N ALA A 916 -33.78 -27.53 44.57
CA ALA A 916 -34.46 -27.51 45.88
C ALA A 916 -34.16 -26.20 46.65
N ALA A 917 -32.94 -25.73 46.63
CA ALA A 917 -32.46 -24.53 47.34
C ALA A 917 -31.73 -23.59 46.38
N PRO A 918 -32.41 -22.87 45.46
CA PRO A 918 -31.80 -22.06 44.44
C PRO A 918 -30.98 -20.89 44.97
N LEU A 919 -31.36 -20.32 46.11
CA LEU A 919 -30.60 -19.24 46.76
C LEU A 919 -29.27 -19.75 47.34
N ASP A 920 -29.20 -21.01 47.80
CA ASP A 920 -27.95 -21.60 48.29
C ASP A 920 -26.95 -21.82 47.14
N GLU A 921 -27.44 -22.12 45.93
CA GLU A 921 -26.60 -22.24 44.71
C GLU A 921 -26.21 -20.86 44.20
N LEU A 922 -27.03 -19.82 44.32
CA LEU A 922 -26.72 -18.44 43.96
C LEU A 922 -25.74 -17.76 44.92
N ALA A 923 -25.76 -18.13 46.24
CA ALA A 923 -24.95 -17.49 47.27
C ALA A 923 -23.44 -17.52 46.98
N PRO A 924 -22.82 -18.65 46.60
CA PRO A 924 -21.38 -18.65 46.24
C PRO A 924 -21.12 -17.90 44.95
N LEU A 925 -22.00 -17.94 43.97
CA LEU A 925 -21.87 -17.19 42.72
C LEU A 925 -21.95 -15.67 42.96
N ALA A 926 -22.82 -15.22 43.87
CA ALA A 926 -22.92 -13.82 44.25
C ALA A 926 -21.66 -13.32 44.99
N ALA A 927 -21.05 -14.12 45.84
CA ALA A 927 -19.82 -13.78 46.53
C ALA A 927 -18.64 -13.67 45.54
N LEU A 928 -18.50 -14.64 44.61
CA LEU A 928 -17.48 -14.65 43.59
C LEU A 928 -17.68 -13.54 42.53
N PHE A 929 -18.93 -13.19 42.20
CA PHE A 929 -19.22 -12.01 41.36
C PHE A 929 -18.67 -10.73 41.99
N LYS A 930 -18.93 -10.47 43.25
CA LYS A 930 -18.40 -9.30 43.96
C LYS A 930 -16.88 -9.30 44.03
N ALA A 931 -16.26 -10.42 44.40
CA ALA A 931 -14.84 -10.58 44.43
C ALA A 931 -14.21 -10.41 43.05
N GLY A 932 -14.80 -10.96 42.01
CA GLY A 932 -14.34 -10.89 40.63
C GLY A 932 -14.49 -9.51 39.96
N ARG A 933 -15.27 -8.61 40.56
CA ARG A 933 -15.32 -7.18 40.21
C ARG A 933 -14.21 -6.34 40.90
N MET A 934 -13.49 -6.94 41.85
CA MET A 934 -12.37 -6.31 42.55
C MET A 934 -11.01 -6.83 42.09
N LEU A 935 -10.92 -8.14 41.77
CA LEU A 935 -9.75 -8.80 41.19
C LEU A 935 -10.20 -9.82 40.13
N PRO A 936 -9.38 -10.04 39.07
CA PRO A 936 -9.78 -10.98 38.02
C PRO A 936 -9.91 -12.42 38.55
N LEU A 937 -11.08 -13.03 38.25
CA LEU A 937 -11.29 -14.45 38.47
C LEU A 937 -10.52 -15.31 37.47
N ARG A 938 -9.88 -16.36 37.94
CA ARG A 938 -9.27 -17.39 37.08
C ARG A 938 -10.35 -18.38 36.59
N PHE A 939 -11.40 -17.85 36.01
CA PHE A 939 -12.52 -18.60 35.47
C PHE A 939 -12.65 -18.35 33.97
N PHE A 940 -12.46 -19.42 33.22
CA PHE A 940 -12.46 -19.45 31.75
C PHE A 940 -13.61 -20.34 31.28
N PRO A 941 -14.74 -19.77 30.85
CA PRO A 941 -15.99 -20.51 30.70
C PRO A 941 -15.89 -21.73 29.77
N LYS A 942 -15.21 -21.65 28.64
CA LYS A 942 -15.08 -22.76 27.70
C LYS A 942 -14.27 -23.92 28.31
N SER A 943 -13.07 -23.62 28.80
CA SER A 943 -12.16 -24.60 29.41
C SER A 943 -12.79 -25.18 30.71
N ALA A 944 -13.48 -24.34 31.50
CA ALA A 944 -14.15 -24.75 32.74
C ALA A 944 -15.32 -25.73 32.45
N TRP A 945 -16.13 -25.46 31.44
CA TRP A 945 -17.18 -26.36 30.99
C TRP A 945 -16.59 -27.70 30.51
N THR A 946 -15.60 -27.66 29.60
CA THR A 946 -14.99 -28.87 29.07
C THR A 946 -14.35 -29.73 30.17
N ARG A 947 -13.75 -29.08 31.18
CA ARG A 947 -13.19 -29.80 32.33
C ARG A 947 -14.25 -30.60 33.11
N VAL A 948 -15.40 -29.99 33.34
CA VAL A 948 -16.48 -30.62 34.18
C VAL A 948 -17.31 -31.61 33.37
N SER A 949 -17.53 -31.35 32.09
CA SER A 949 -18.35 -32.21 31.21
C SER A 949 -17.56 -33.35 30.56
N GLU A 950 -16.23 -33.19 30.37
CA GLU A 950 -15.42 -34.17 29.70
C GLU A 950 -14.20 -34.60 30.54
N SER A 951 -13.09 -33.82 30.50
CA SER A 951 -11.85 -34.15 31.24
C SER A 951 -10.89 -32.95 31.33
N ASP A 952 -9.90 -33.07 32.23
CA ASP A 952 -8.79 -32.12 32.35
C ASP A 952 -7.93 -32.02 31.07
N SER A 953 -7.72 -33.15 30.38
CA SER A 953 -6.97 -33.18 29.12
C SER A 953 -7.70 -32.47 27.99
N ALA A 954 -9.04 -32.65 27.91
CA ALA A 954 -9.85 -31.93 26.93
C ALA A 954 -9.87 -30.42 27.21
N ALA A 955 -9.97 -30.01 28.47
CA ALA A 955 -9.89 -28.60 28.87
C ALA A 955 -8.57 -27.95 28.49
N GLN A 956 -7.45 -28.67 28.64
CA GLN A 956 -6.14 -28.20 28.20
C GLN A 956 -6.07 -27.98 26.69
N GLY A 957 -6.71 -28.84 25.88
CA GLY A 957 -6.81 -28.68 24.43
C GLY A 957 -7.71 -27.51 23.99
N VAL A 958 -8.66 -27.05 24.80
CA VAL A 958 -9.44 -25.84 24.58
C VAL A 958 -8.66 -24.60 25.01
N TRP A 959 -7.88 -24.72 26.08
CA TRP A 959 -7.07 -23.64 26.63
C TRP A 959 -5.92 -23.24 25.72
N ILE A 960 -5.16 -24.22 25.17
CA ILE A 960 -4.07 -24.02 24.21
C ILE A 960 -4.34 -24.90 23.00
N ASN A 961 -4.47 -24.32 21.82
CA ASN A 961 -4.70 -25.00 20.57
C ASN A 961 -3.94 -24.33 19.42
N ASP A 962 -3.02 -25.07 18.78
CA ASP A 962 -2.20 -24.53 17.69
C ASP A 962 -2.93 -24.38 16.35
N ARG A 963 -4.18 -24.92 16.24
CA ARG A 963 -4.94 -24.95 14.99
C ARG A 963 -6.13 -23.99 14.96
N VAL A 964 -6.61 -23.58 16.13
CA VAL A 964 -7.80 -22.73 16.28
C VAL A 964 -7.51 -21.73 17.41
N ARG A 965 -8.02 -20.51 17.32
CA ARG A 965 -7.89 -19.50 18.37
C ARG A 965 -8.28 -20.09 19.74
N SER A 966 -7.28 -20.24 20.60
CA SER A 966 -7.43 -20.81 21.95
C SER A 966 -8.10 -19.82 22.91
N GLU A 967 -8.66 -20.34 24.02
CA GLU A 967 -9.26 -19.44 25.02
C GLU A 967 -8.17 -18.59 25.73
N SER A 968 -6.93 -19.08 25.83
CA SER A 968 -5.80 -18.35 26.38
C SER A 968 -5.39 -17.13 25.53
N ASP A 969 -5.78 -17.06 24.26
CA ASP A 969 -5.49 -15.94 23.35
C ASP A 969 -6.47 -14.78 23.48
N ASP A 970 -7.49 -14.91 24.34
CA ASP A 970 -8.45 -13.83 24.56
C ASP A 970 -7.76 -12.60 25.15
N SER A 971 -7.91 -11.45 24.47
CA SER A 971 -7.25 -10.21 24.82
C SER A 971 -7.61 -9.71 26.23
N ALA A 972 -8.86 -9.89 26.65
CA ALA A 972 -9.30 -9.48 27.98
C ALA A 972 -8.65 -10.33 29.09
N LEU A 973 -8.46 -11.63 28.85
CA LEU A 973 -7.76 -12.52 29.78
C LEU A 973 -6.29 -12.15 29.86
N ARG A 974 -5.63 -11.91 28.73
CA ARG A 974 -4.20 -11.53 28.67
C ARG A 974 -3.92 -10.20 29.37
N ILE A 975 -4.83 -9.24 29.27
CA ILE A 975 -4.70 -7.95 29.94
C ILE A 975 -4.99 -8.12 31.44
N ALA A 976 -6.16 -8.65 31.81
CA ALA A 976 -6.57 -8.72 33.21
C ALA A 976 -5.66 -9.60 34.08
N LEU A 977 -5.09 -10.66 33.51
CA LEU A 977 -4.19 -11.60 34.19
C LEU A 977 -2.69 -11.38 33.86
N ARG A 978 -2.34 -10.25 33.25
CA ARG A 978 -0.94 -9.93 32.98
C ARG A 978 -0.12 -9.96 34.26
N GLY A 979 1.05 -10.57 34.21
CA GLY A 979 1.94 -10.75 35.37
C GLY A 979 1.67 -12.01 36.18
N THR A 980 0.58 -12.73 35.88
CA THR A 980 0.29 -14.05 36.49
C THR A 980 0.36 -15.15 35.43
N PRO A 981 0.81 -16.37 35.80
CA PRO A 981 0.83 -17.48 34.84
C PRO A 981 -0.56 -17.81 34.31
N LEU A 982 -0.73 -17.79 33.00
CA LEU A 982 -1.97 -18.16 32.32
C LEU A 982 -2.04 -19.69 32.17
N THR A 983 -2.33 -20.38 33.27
CA THR A 983 -2.41 -21.86 33.33
C THR A 983 -3.72 -22.31 33.96
N LEU A 984 -4.15 -23.53 33.63
CA LEU A 984 -5.28 -24.18 34.26
C LEU A 984 -4.85 -24.78 35.63
N ASP A 985 -4.76 -23.96 36.64
CA ASP A 985 -4.27 -24.30 37.97
C ASP A 985 -5.38 -24.76 38.92
N GLU A 986 -5.04 -24.99 40.22
CA GLU A 986 -5.98 -25.42 41.26
C GLU A 986 -7.10 -24.39 41.49
N PRO A 987 -6.86 -23.05 41.57
CA PRO A 987 -7.93 -22.05 41.64
C PRO A 987 -8.93 -22.15 40.48
N PHE A 988 -8.45 -22.26 39.23
CA PHE A 988 -9.31 -22.49 38.06
C PHE A 988 -10.16 -23.76 38.25
N GLY A 989 -9.54 -24.86 38.68
CA GLY A 989 -10.24 -26.13 38.86
C GLY A 989 -11.37 -26.08 39.91
N SER A 990 -11.10 -25.34 40.98
CA SER A 990 -12.08 -25.09 42.05
C SER A 990 -13.25 -24.28 41.52
N LEU A 991 -12.97 -23.16 40.83
CA LEU A 991 -14.00 -22.30 40.25
C LEU A 991 -14.84 -23.04 39.19
N ALA A 992 -14.19 -23.81 38.29
CA ALA A 992 -14.90 -24.65 37.33
C ALA A 992 -15.90 -25.61 38.00
N SER A 993 -15.46 -26.22 39.09
CA SER A 993 -16.31 -27.16 39.87
C SER A 993 -17.48 -26.46 40.57
N ILE A 994 -17.21 -25.32 41.24
CA ILE A 994 -18.23 -24.53 41.94
C ILE A 994 -19.34 -24.07 40.97
N VAL A 995 -18.95 -23.63 39.78
CA VAL A 995 -19.89 -23.06 38.81
C VAL A 995 -20.66 -24.15 38.06
N PHE A 996 -19.97 -25.17 37.54
CA PHE A 996 -20.57 -26.08 36.58
C PHE A 996 -21.06 -27.43 37.18
N LYS A 997 -20.51 -27.94 38.28
CA LYS A 997 -20.99 -29.22 38.86
C LYS A 997 -22.46 -29.18 39.28
N PRO A 998 -22.98 -28.12 39.96
CA PRO A 998 -24.40 -28.00 40.24
C PRO A 998 -25.27 -28.01 38.98
N LEU A 999 -24.82 -27.27 37.93
CA LEU A 999 -25.50 -27.25 36.62
C LEU A 999 -25.60 -28.65 36.02
N VAL A 1000 -24.47 -29.36 35.88
CA VAL A 1000 -24.43 -30.71 35.28
C VAL A 1000 -25.34 -31.70 36.02
N LYS A 1001 -25.48 -31.59 37.33
CA LYS A 1001 -26.37 -32.41 38.13
C LYS A 1001 -27.82 -32.25 37.72
N HIS A 1002 -28.25 -31.05 37.34
CA HIS A 1002 -29.63 -30.70 36.97
C HIS A 1002 -29.86 -30.70 35.47
N LEU A 1003 -28.83 -30.86 34.64
CA LEU A 1003 -28.90 -30.85 33.18
C LEU A 1003 -29.45 -32.20 32.64
N ARG A 1004 -30.40 -32.14 31.72
CA ARG A 1004 -30.94 -33.27 30.97
C ARG A 1004 -31.02 -32.94 29.48
N SER A 1005 -30.94 -33.94 28.63
CA SER A 1005 -31.32 -33.78 27.22
C SER A 1005 -32.84 -33.55 27.16
N ALA A 1006 -33.26 -32.52 26.45
CA ALA A 1006 -34.70 -32.32 26.21
C ALA A 1006 -35.15 -33.33 25.15
N SER A 1007 -36.22 -34.08 25.47
CA SER A 1007 -36.79 -35.11 24.59
C SER A 1007 -37.64 -34.51 23.46
#